data_f1826434d15e487d32125a08af11c607
#
_entry.id   f1826434d15e487d32125a08af11c607
#
_cell.length_a   1.000
_cell.length_b   1.000
_cell.length_c   1.000
_cell.angle_alpha   90.00
_cell.angle_beta   90.00
_cell.angle_gamma   90.00
#
_symmetry.space_group_name_H-M   'P 1'
#
loop_
_entity.id
_entity.type
_entity.pdbx_description
1 polymer ?
#
loop_
_entity_poly.entity_id
_entity_poly.type
_entity_poly.pdbx_seq_one_letter_code
_entity_poly.pdbx_strand_id
1 'polypeptide(L)'
;MRVLHLLLFMLVGCGAARVRRSRERDWAHHGASMFADLSVRELKAVRDYLHKLPELGLTDARSMPLTKNSILLIELHLPRKHDALKALDRGQAKPPREARVVVQFGNQAQPNVTEYVVSALPFPHSHRVKTFKRNKSIPFESRPMTFVEYNHMRRILEKITTQARTLLFETSGGFSFTNCTDRCLTFTDIAPRGLNVGERRSWVMLQKNVEGYFMHPIGFEVLVNHKDLDSEKWFVEKVWYNDQYFDSMEELVRKYEDGELVKVQLPEHDEEDLFSTYIPRGKSNSASDIHGPKFVQPQGPRYHVDGNFIEYSGWSFAYRVRSSAGLQIFDLRFNGERIAYEVGLQEAIAFYSGDTPAAMQTKFIDSGWAMGTSTFELAPGIDCPEIATFVDLYHYYDTDKPVHYKNALCIFELNTGIPLRRHFNTNNMGGYNFYGGLENNVLVLRATSTVYNYDYIWDFIFYQNGVMESKVSATGYIHATFLTPNGLNYGTKVYNHVLGNLHTHLIHYKVDFDISGRENSFESIDLKYVNFTNPWSPNDYIVQSKLHRTQHATERSAAFRFGKKMPRYFHFYNANEKNKWGHHKGYRIQLNSHAHSVLPRGVKEEKGVTWSRYPLAVTRHKDSETSSTSMYNQNDPWDPVVSFEDYIRDNENLENQDLVAWVTVGFLHVPHSEDIPNTATPGNSVGFFLRPFNFFDEDPSLASKSTVIVRQDKAGNPVVQRWTPARVGHCVSDQPFSYNGTYALV
;
A
#
# COMPACT_ATOMS: atom_id res chain seq x y z
N MET A 1 39.05 -20.23 -45.32
CA MET A 1 39.56 -19.95 -43.96
C MET A 1 38.91 -18.74 -43.27
N ARG A 2 38.59 -17.61 -43.93
CA ARG A 2 37.97 -16.42 -43.25
C ARG A 2 36.52 -16.63 -42.82
N VAL A 3 35.72 -17.46 -43.50
CA VAL A 3 34.32 -17.70 -43.11
C VAL A 3 34.20 -18.61 -41.89
N LEU A 4 35.13 -19.55 -41.72
CA LEU A 4 35.14 -20.45 -40.55
C LEU A 4 35.52 -19.73 -39.25
N HIS A 5 36.35 -18.66 -39.32
CA HIS A 5 36.72 -17.86 -38.17
C HIS A 5 35.55 -16.93 -37.71
N LEU A 6 34.73 -16.43 -38.65
CA LEU A 6 33.56 -15.60 -38.28
C LEU A 6 32.46 -16.43 -37.59
N LEU A 7 32.24 -17.67 -38.05
CA LEU A 7 31.27 -18.58 -37.42
C LEU A 7 31.72 -19.05 -36.03
N LEU A 8 33.03 -19.27 -35.84
CA LEU A 8 33.57 -19.62 -34.52
C LEU A 8 33.46 -18.45 -33.51
N PHE A 9 33.70 -17.21 -33.95
CA PHE A 9 33.53 -16.03 -33.11
C PHE A 9 32.05 -15.77 -32.76
N MET A 10 31.09 -15.99 -33.66
CA MET A 10 29.66 -15.88 -33.36
C MET A 10 29.19 -17.00 -32.42
N LEU A 11 29.67 -18.22 -32.56
CA LEU A 11 29.32 -19.30 -31.66
C LEU A 11 29.90 -19.13 -30.25
N VAL A 12 31.13 -18.64 -30.14
CA VAL A 12 31.77 -18.32 -28.85
C VAL A 12 31.10 -17.11 -28.19
N GLY A 13 30.73 -16.07 -28.96
CA GLY A 13 29.99 -14.92 -28.44
C GLY A 13 28.60 -15.26 -27.95
N CYS A 14 27.82 -16.07 -28.69
CA CYS A 14 26.51 -16.57 -28.25
C CYS A 14 26.60 -17.52 -27.05
N GLY A 15 27.64 -18.38 -27.02
CA GLY A 15 27.86 -19.28 -25.88
C GLY A 15 28.24 -18.50 -24.60
N ALA A 16 29.13 -17.53 -24.71
CA ALA A 16 29.55 -16.70 -23.58
C ALA A 16 28.41 -15.82 -23.05
N ALA A 17 27.57 -15.26 -23.93
CA ALA A 17 26.39 -14.49 -23.55
C ALA A 17 25.31 -15.37 -22.86
N ARG A 18 25.09 -16.59 -23.35
CA ARG A 18 24.18 -17.56 -22.72
C ARG A 18 24.68 -18.00 -21.34
N VAL A 19 25.96 -18.32 -21.20
CA VAL A 19 26.57 -18.72 -19.93
C VAL A 19 26.58 -17.58 -18.93
N ARG A 20 26.82 -16.35 -19.37
CA ARG A 20 26.74 -15.16 -18.48
C ARG A 20 25.33 -14.91 -17.98
N ARG A 21 24.32 -14.95 -18.87
CA ARG A 21 22.90 -14.79 -18.48
C ARG A 21 22.40 -15.89 -17.54
N SER A 22 22.83 -17.15 -17.71
CA SER A 22 22.47 -18.22 -16.78
C SER A 22 23.07 -17.99 -15.40
N ARG A 23 24.35 -17.60 -15.30
CA ARG A 23 25.01 -17.29 -14.02
C ARG A 23 24.38 -16.09 -13.31
N GLU A 24 24.05 -15.02 -14.01
CA GLU A 24 23.38 -13.85 -13.45
C GLU A 24 21.98 -14.20 -12.92
N ARG A 25 21.24 -15.08 -13.60
CA ARG A 25 19.97 -15.62 -13.12
C ARG A 25 20.14 -16.45 -11.84
N ASP A 26 21.11 -17.33 -11.80
CA ASP A 26 21.42 -18.16 -10.63
C ASP A 26 21.80 -17.28 -9.42
N TRP A 27 22.56 -16.21 -9.62
CA TRP A 27 22.92 -15.26 -8.56
C TRP A 27 21.72 -14.47 -8.06
N ALA A 28 20.85 -13.99 -8.94
CA ALA A 28 19.62 -13.28 -8.56
C ALA A 28 18.71 -14.16 -7.69
N HIS A 29 18.46 -15.39 -8.12
CA HIS A 29 17.70 -16.37 -7.36
C HIS A 29 18.36 -16.68 -6.01
N HIS A 30 19.66 -16.97 -5.98
CA HIS A 30 20.38 -17.18 -4.73
C HIS A 30 20.35 -15.94 -3.81
N GLY A 31 20.45 -14.74 -4.39
CA GLY A 31 20.42 -13.47 -3.66
C GLY A 31 19.04 -13.13 -3.07
N ALA A 32 17.95 -13.59 -3.66
CA ALA A 32 16.58 -13.25 -3.27
C ALA A 32 16.30 -13.45 -1.76
N SER A 33 16.87 -14.52 -1.18
CA SER A 33 16.66 -14.85 0.23
C SER A 33 17.12 -13.78 1.23
N MET A 34 18.00 -12.84 0.83
CA MET A 34 18.40 -11.73 1.71
C MET A 34 17.27 -10.71 1.93
N PHE A 35 16.27 -10.68 1.03
CA PHE A 35 15.09 -9.81 1.10
C PHE A 35 13.87 -10.51 1.71
N ALA A 36 13.91 -11.84 1.93
CA ALA A 36 12.79 -12.58 2.51
C ALA A 36 12.48 -12.08 3.92
N ASP A 37 11.19 -12.02 4.28
CA ASP A 37 10.79 -11.72 5.65
C ASP A 37 11.43 -12.68 6.65
N LEU A 38 11.48 -12.28 7.92
CA LEU A 38 12.08 -13.10 8.97
C LEU A 38 11.25 -14.35 9.19
N SER A 39 11.92 -15.50 9.19
CA SER A 39 11.31 -16.78 9.55
C SER A 39 10.91 -16.81 11.03
N VAL A 40 9.97 -17.68 11.38
CA VAL A 40 9.58 -17.94 12.79
C VAL A 40 10.78 -18.20 13.69
N ARG A 41 11.78 -18.93 13.17
CA ARG A 41 13.03 -19.21 13.91
C ARG A 41 13.83 -17.94 14.16
N GLU A 42 13.99 -17.07 13.17
CA GLU A 42 14.70 -15.80 13.30
C GLU A 42 13.97 -14.84 14.24
N LEU A 43 12.64 -14.71 14.11
CA LEU A 43 11.82 -13.87 14.98
C LEU A 43 11.97 -14.28 16.45
N LYS A 44 11.87 -15.59 16.74
CA LYS A 44 12.09 -16.13 18.11
C LYS A 44 13.52 -15.90 18.60
N ALA A 45 14.52 -16.14 17.75
CA ALA A 45 15.92 -15.98 18.13
C ALA A 45 16.24 -14.51 18.49
N VAL A 46 15.70 -13.54 17.76
CA VAL A 46 15.86 -12.10 18.06
C VAL A 46 15.19 -11.75 19.39
N ARG A 47 13.94 -12.16 19.58
CA ARG A 47 13.21 -11.95 20.85
C ARG A 47 14.01 -12.53 22.04
N ASP A 48 14.40 -13.79 21.94
CA ASP A 48 15.07 -14.51 23.03
C ASP A 48 16.47 -13.94 23.34
N TYR A 49 17.17 -13.44 22.31
CA TYR A 49 18.43 -12.74 22.49
C TYR A 49 18.25 -11.45 23.30
N LEU A 50 17.29 -10.59 22.91
CA LEU A 50 17.07 -9.32 23.60
C LEU A 50 16.54 -9.51 25.02
N HIS A 51 15.66 -10.49 25.25
CA HIS A 51 15.16 -10.81 26.60
C HIS A 51 16.25 -11.32 27.57
N LYS A 52 17.38 -11.81 27.04
CA LYS A 52 18.53 -12.22 27.87
C LYS A 52 19.42 -11.06 28.31
N LEU A 53 19.19 -9.86 27.81
CA LEU A 53 19.97 -8.66 28.10
C LEU A 53 19.37 -7.96 29.33
N PRO A 54 20.02 -8.05 30.55
CA PRO A 54 19.44 -7.48 31.75
C PRO A 54 19.26 -5.96 31.70
N GLU A 55 20.12 -5.28 30.94
CA GLU A 55 20.09 -3.82 30.75
C GLU A 55 18.82 -3.32 30.02
N LEU A 56 18.17 -4.18 29.23
CA LEU A 56 16.93 -3.81 28.56
C LEU A 56 15.69 -4.02 29.44
N GLY A 57 15.77 -4.91 30.45
CA GLY A 57 14.70 -5.19 31.41
C GLY A 57 13.37 -5.53 30.73
N LEU A 58 13.41 -6.29 29.62
CA LEU A 58 12.25 -6.61 28.82
C LEU A 58 11.31 -7.59 29.51
N THR A 59 10.03 -7.36 29.32
CA THR A 59 8.94 -8.23 29.77
C THR A 59 7.99 -8.50 28.61
N ASP A 60 7.08 -9.46 28.79
CA ASP A 60 6.10 -9.80 27.76
C ASP A 60 5.14 -8.64 27.49
N ALA A 61 4.79 -8.42 26.20
CA ALA A 61 4.07 -7.23 25.75
C ALA A 61 2.61 -7.19 26.21
N ARG A 62 1.91 -8.34 26.24
CA ARG A 62 0.46 -8.39 26.47
C ARG A 62 0.01 -8.50 27.91
N SER A 63 0.91 -8.82 28.83
CA SER A 63 0.56 -9.12 30.24
C SER A 63 0.92 -8.04 31.24
N MET A 64 1.20 -6.79 30.82
CA MET A 64 1.86 -5.86 31.70
C MET A 64 1.32 -4.43 31.65
N PRO A 65 1.62 -3.62 32.71
CA PRO A 65 1.33 -2.19 32.69
C PRO A 65 2.26 -1.44 31.76
N LEU A 66 1.83 -0.23 31.32
CA LEU A 66 2.58 0.65 30.42
C LEU A 66 3.92 1.12 30.98
N THR A 67 4.13 0.99 32.32
CA THR A 67 5.36 1.35 33.02
C THR A 67 6.50 0.38 32.84
N LYS A 68 6.42 -0.60 31.94
CA LYS A 68 7.46 -1.60 31.70
C LYS A 68 8.02 -1.53 30.29
N ASN A 69 9.09 -2.29 30.04
CA ASN A 69 9.74 -2.32 28.74
C ASN A 69 9.25 -3.53 27.94
N SER A 70 8.94 -3.34 26.66
CA SER A 70 8.48 -4.44 25.81
C SER A 70 8.90 -4.25 24.36
N ILE A 71 9.00 -5.37 23.62
CA ILE A 71 9.20 -5.36 22.18
C ILE A 71 7.86 -5.12 21.51
N LEU A 72 7.79 -4.10 20.65
CA LEU A 72 6.61 -3.80 19.84
C LEU A 72 6.65 -4.49 18.47
N LEU A 73 7.79 -4.43 17.78
CA LEU A 73 7.94 -4.89 16.39
C LEU A 73 9.27 -5.60 16.19
N ILE A 74 9.27 -6.71 15.46
CA ILE A 74 10.47 -7.32 14.89
C ILE A 74 10.20 -7.54 13.39
N GLU A 75 11.05 -6.96 12.52
CA GLU A 75 10.99 -7.15 11.07
C GLU A 75 12.41 -7.22 10.47
N LEU A 76 12.53 -7.64 9.21
CA LEU A 76 13.82 -7.65 8.52
C LEU A 76 14.37 -6.22 8.38
N HIS A 77 15.63 -6.04 8.77
CA HIS A 77 16.45 -4.89 8.41
C HIS A 77 17.16 -5.16 7.08
N LEU A 78 16.89 -4.35 6.06
CA LEU A 78 17.48 -4.54 4.73
C LEU A 78 19.00 -4.30 4.75
N PRO A 79 19.76 -5.07 3.97
CA PRO A 79 21.19 -4.80 3.76
C PRO A 79 21.38 -3.48 3.01
N ARG A 80 22.59 -2.92 3.09
CA ARG A 80 22.96 -1.77 2.24
C ARG A 80 22.90 -2.18 0.76
N LYS A 81 22.36 -1.30 -0.09
CA LYS A 81 22.21 -1.57 -1.52
C LYS A 81 23.52 -2.03 -2.18
N HIS A 82 24.62 -1.35 -1.88
CA HIS A 82 25.93 -1.71 -2.41
C HIS A 82 26.35 -3.16 -2.09
N ASP A 83 26.07 -3.65 -0.89
CA ASP A 83 26.46 -5.00 -0.47
C ASP A 83 25.50 -6.05 -1.04
N ALA A 84 24.20 -5.72 -1.14
CA ALA A 84 23.22 -6.57 -1.83
C ALA A 84 23.58 -6.76 -3.32
N LEU A 85 23.96 -5.69 -4.01
CA LEU A 85 24.32 -5.72 -5.43
C LEU A 85 25.59 -6.56 -5.69
N LYS A 86 26.53 -6.64 -4.76
CA LYS A 86 27.69 -7.56 -4.89
C LYS A 86 27.25 -9.03 -4.93
N ALA A 87 26.26 -9.39 -4.12
CA ALA A 87 25.71 -10.75 -4.14
C ALA A 87 24.89 -11.01 -5.42
N LEU A 88 24.02 -10.07 -5.82
CA LEU A 88 23.12 -10.19 -6.97
C LEU A 88 23.82 -10.19 -8.32
N ASP A 89 24.88 -9.39 -8.46
CA ASP A 89 25.53 -9.16 -9.77
C ASP A 89 26.88 -9.87 -9.93
N ARG A 90 27.52 -10.21 -8.80
CA ARG A 90 28.87 -10.78 -8.80
C ARG A 90 28.96 -12.15 -8.14
N GLY A 91 27.83 -12.66 -7.59
CA GLY A 91 27.80 -13.94 -6.87
C GLY A 91 28.67 -13.96 -5.62
N GLN A 92 28.95 -12.78 -5.02
CA GLN A 92 29.66 -12.72 -3.75
C GLN A 92 28.78 -13.23 -2.59
N ALA A 93 29.38 -13.44 -1.44
CA ALA A 93 28.66 -13.86 -0.24
C ALA A 93 27.55 -12.83 0.09
N LYS A 94 26.37 -13.35 0.43
CA LYS A 94 25.26 -12.52 0.88
C LYS A 94 25.63 -11.77 2.16
N PRO A 95 25.23 -10.50 2.30
CA PRO A 95 25.36 -9.81 3.58
C PRO A 95 24.59 -10.57 4.67
N PRO A 96 25.06 -10.52 5.92
CA PRO A 96 24.35 -11.13 7.03
C PRO A 96 22.95 -10.54 7.17
N ARG A 97 21.98 -11.38 7.45
CA ARG A 97 20.62 -10.91 7.73
C ARG A 97 20.58 -10.25 9.11
N GLU A 98 19.86 -9.14 9.20
CA GLU A 98 19.67 -8.37 10.43
C GLU A 98 18.18 -8.14 10.68
N ALA A 99 17.81 -7.91 11.95
CA ALA A 99 16.45 -7.53 12.32
C ALA A 99 16.40 -6.09 12.81
N ARG A 100 15.37 -5.35 12.35
CA ARG A 100 14.92 -4.10 12.99
C ARG A 100 13.98 -4.45 14.12
N VAL A 101 14.23 -3.91 15.32
CA VAL A 101 13.41 -4.14 16.50
C VAL A 101 13.01 -2.81 17.11
N VAL A 102 11.72 -2.63 17.39
CA VAL A 102 11.18 -1.47 18.09
C VAL A 102 10.91 -1.88 19.55
N VAL A 103 11.51 -1.17 20.49
CA VAL A 103 11.33 -1.39 21.93
C VAL A 103 10.72 -0.15 22.57
N GLN A 104 9.66 -0.35 23.33
CA GLN A 104 9.03 0.66 24.17
C GLN A 104 9.61 0.57 25.57
N PHE A 105 10.23 1.65 26.04
CA PHE A 105 10.85 1.75 27.38
C PHE A 105 9.98 2.59 28.30
N GLY A 106 8.99 1.96 28.94
CA GLY A 106 8.11 2.61 29.93
C GLY A 106 8.75 2.73 31.30
N ASN A 107 9.72 1.85 31.63
CA ASN A 107 10.41 1.82 32.92
C ASN A 107 11.74 2.60 32.90
N GLN A 108 11.68 3.83 32.40
CA GLN A 108 12.82 4.74 32.38
C GLN A 108 12.45 6.04 33.07
N ALA A 109 13.44 6.74 33.64
CA ALA A 109 13.23 8.07 34.23
C ALA A 109 12.61 9.06 33.19
N GLN A 110 12.98 8.87 31.93
CA GLN A 110 12.36 9.50 30.76
C GLN A 110 11.95 8.41 29.80
N PRO A 111 10.67 7.98 29.81
CA PRO A 111 10.17 6.95 28.92
C PRO A 111 10.41 7.34 27.45
N ASN A 112 10.76 6.34 26.63
CA ASN A 112 11.09 6.57 25.23
C ASN A 112 10.83 5.31 24.39
N VAL A 113 10.93 5.46 23.07
CA VAL A 113 10.96 4.35 22.12
C VAL A 113 12.34 4.30 21.47
N THR A 114 12.93 3.11 21.40
CA THR A 114 14.24 2.92 20.77
C THR A 114 14.15 1.85 19.70
N GLU A 115 14.73 2.12 18.54
CA GLU A 115 14.90 1.12 17.48
C GLU A 115 16.30 0.52 17.56
N TYR A 116 16.36 -0.82 17.51
CA TYR A 116 17.61 -1.58 17.43
C TYR A 116 17.75 -2.28 16.08
N VAL A 117 19.00 -2.49 15.67
CA VAL A 117 19.35 -3.43 14.61
C VAL A 117 20.13 -4.56 15.25
N VAL A 118 19.59 -5.77 15.16
CA VAL A 118 20.13 -7.00 15.75
C VAL A 118 20.79 -7.85 14.69
N SER A 119 22.03 -8.25 14.90
CA SER A 119 22.90 -9.05 14.00
C SER A 119 23.39 -10.30 14.72
N ALA A 120 23.83 -11.30 14.07
CA ALA A 120 23.63 -11.78 12.71
C ALA A 120 22.66 -12.95 12.78
N LEU A 121 21.64 -12.95 11.91
CA LEU A 121 20.65 -14.00 11.95
C LEU A 121 21.14 -15.27 11.21
N PRO A 122 20.71 -16.47 11.61
CA PRO A 122 19.70 -16.77 12.66
C PRO A 122 20.25 -16.92 14.08
N PHE A 123 21.51 -16.54 14.35
CA PHE A 123 22.16 -16.64 15.66
C PHE A 123 22.60 -15.25 16.16
N PRO A 124 21.66 -14.43 16.65
CA PRO A 124 21.96 -13.07 17.06
C PRO A 124 22.94 -13.04 18.23
N HIS A 125 23.96 -12.16 18.16
CA HIS A 125 24.99 -12.01 19.16
C HIS A 125 25.41 -10.56 19.40
N SER A 126 24.86 -9.62 18.62
CA SER A 126 25.13 -8.19 18.77
C SER A 126 23.92 -7.36 18.37
N HIS A 127 23.84 -6.16 18.90
CA HIS A 127 22.84 -5.17 18.53
C HIS A 127 23.43 -3.76 18.57
N ARG A 128 22.80 -2.84 17.83
CA ARG A 128 23.12 -1.41 17.83
C ARG A 128 21.85 -0.60 17.78
N VAL A 129 21.88 0.60 18.36
CA VAL A 129 20.77 1.55 18.23
C VAL A 129 20.72 2.06 16.78
N LYS A 130 19.53 2.07 16.22
CA LYS A 130 19.29 2.68 14.91
C LYS A 130 19.08 4.18 15.09
N THR A 131 19.92 4.97 14.44
CA THR A 131 19.82 6.43 14.44
C THR A 131 18.99 6.94 13.27
N PHE A 132 18.27 8.04 13.48
CA PHE A 132 17.53 8.75 12.44
C PHE A 132 18.30 9.98 11.94
N LYS A 133 18.03 10.43 10.71
CA LYS A 133 18.71 11.60 10.10
C LYS A 133 18.69 12.84 11.00
N ARG A 134 17.65 13.04 11.78
CA ARG A 134 17.50 14.16 12.73
C ARG A 134 18.18 13.94 14.09
N ASN A 135 18.82 12.82 14.31
CA ASN A 135 19.46 12.44 15.60
C ASN A 135 18.55 12.62 16.84
N LYS A 136 17.25 12.45 16.63
CA LYS A 136 16.22 12.73 17.61
C LYS A 136 15.82 11.45 18.33
N SER A 137 15.67 11.54 19.66
CA SER A 137 15.01 10.50 20.44
C SER A 137 13.52 10.43 20.05
N ILE A 138 12.95 9.24 20.07
CA ILE A 138 11.53 9.02 19.81
C ILE A 138 10.78 9.20 21.13
N PRO A 139 9.90 10.22 21.26
CA PRO A 139 9.09 10.41 22.45
C PRO A 139 8.19 9.20 22.71
N PHE A 140 7.97 8.87 23.97
CA PHE A 140 7.12 7.74 24.34
C PHE A 140 5.65 7.99 23.94
N GLU A 141 5.22 9.24 23.95
CA GLU A 141 3.87 9.66 23.55
C GLU A 141 3.59 9.41 22.05
N SER A 142 4.65 9.37 21.20
CA SER A 142 4.50 9.11 19.76
C SER A 142 4.32 7.63 19.41
N ARG A 143 4.47 6.71 20.38
CA ARG A 143 4.34 5.28 20.16
C ARG A 143 2.97 4.90 19.56
N PRO A 144 2.90 3.84 18.72
CA PRO A 144 1.63 3.23 18.38
C PRO A 144 0.83 2.78 19.61
N MET A 145 -0.50 2.71 19.46
CA MET A 145 -1.34 2.07 20.48
C MET A 145 -1.06 0.58 20.55
N THR A 146 -1.10 0.03 21.76
CA THR A 146 -0.91 -1.39 22.02
C THR A 146 -2.18 -2.04 22.55
N PHE A 147 -2.26 -3.37 22.48
CA PHE A 147 -3.34 -4.15 23.08
C PHE A 147 -3.59 -3.78 24.54
N VAL A 148 -2.51 -3.59 25.33
CA VAL A 148 -2.60 -3.18 26.73
C VAL A 148 -3.26 -1.82 26.88
N GLU A 149 -2.87 -0.86 26.05
CA GLU A 149 -3.43 0.50 26.07
C GLU A 149 -4.92 0.51 25.66
N TYR A 150 -5.30 -0.28 24.64
CA TYR A 150 -6.71 -0.47 24.27
C TYR A 150 -7.55 -1.10 25.40
N ASN A 151 -6.99 -2.06 26.15
CA ASN A 151 -7.68 -2.64 27.31
C ASN A 151 -7.89 -1.62 28.43
N HIS A 152 -6.91 -0.75 28.69
CA HIS A 152 -7.08 0.35 29.63
C HIS A 152 -8.12 1.38 29.14
N MET A 153 -8.12 1.68 27.84
CA MET A 153 -9.14 2.55 27.22
C MET A 153 -10.55 1.96 27.43
N ARG A 154 -10.72 0.67 27.19
CA ARG A 154 -12.00 -0.01 27.45
C ARG A 154 -12.43 0.12 28.91
N ARG A 155 -11.54 -0.08 29.88
CA ARG A 155 -11.87 0.05 31.31
C ARG A 155 -12.30 1.46 31.70
N ILE A 156 -11.66 2.50 31.20
CA ILE A 156 -12.12 3.87 31.49
C ILE A 156 -13.49 4.12 30.84
N LEU A 157 -13.73 3.63 29.63
CA LEU A 157 -15.05 3.75 28.98
C LEU A 157 -16.12 2.99 29.75
N GLU A 158 -15.84 1.79 30.26
CA GLU A 158 -16.76 1.05 31.14
C GLU A 158 -17.13 1.86 32.39
N LYS A 159 -16.15 2.51 33.04
CA LYS A 159 -16.37 3.32 34.22
C LYS A 159 -17.25 4.55 33.94
N ILE A 160 -16.92 5.29 32.87
CA ILE A 160 -17.66 6.55 32.56
C ILE A 160 -19.05 6.29 32.00
N THR A 161 -19.21 5.28 31.14
CA THR A 161 -20.51 4.93 30.55
C THR A 161 -21.48 4.39 31.57
N THR A 162 -20.98 3.81 32.68
CA THR A 162 -21.81 3.40 33.82
C THR A 162 -22.53 4.59 34.45
N GLN A 163 -21.91 5.78 34.52
CA GLN A 163 -22.52 6.99 35.04
C GLN A 163 -23.69 7.48 34.17
N ALA A 164 -23.57 7.36 32.85
CA ALA A 164 -24.59 7.75 31.88
C ALA A 164 -25.43 6.59 31.37
N ARG A 165 -25.47 5.46 32.09
CA ARG A 165 -26.10 4.21 31.61
C ARG A 165 -27.57 4.40 31.20
N THR A 166 -28.36 5.10 31.99
CA THR A 166 -29.78 5.33 31.70
C THR A 166 -29.95 6.14 30.42
N LEU A 167 -29.18 7.22 30.27
CA LEU A 167 -29.16 8.05 29.07
C LEU A 167 -28.80 7.21 27.84
N LEU A 168 -27.68 6.49 27.90
CA LEU A 168 -27.19 5.69 26.77
C LEU A 168 -28.20 4.60 26.39
N PHE A 169 -28.74 3.87 27.35
CA PHE A 169 -29.74 2.84 27.10
C PHE A 169 -31.01 3.40 26.44
N GLU A 170 -31.54 4.52 26.98
CA GLU A 170 -32.71 5.19 26.43
C GLU A 170 -32.47 5.67 24.99
N THR A 171 -31.33 6.32 24.72
CA THR A 171 -31.12 7.06 23.48
C THR A 171 -30.49 6.22 22.36
N SER A 172 -29.83 5.11 22.68
CA SER A 172 -29.16 4.25 21.69
C SER A 172 -30.00 3.08 21.17
N GLY A 173 -31.28 3.00 21.55
CA GLY A 173 -32.14 1.86 21.17
C GLY A 173 -31.88 0.64 22.04
N GLY A 174 -31.65 0.80 23.33
CA GLY A 174 -31.44 -0.27 24.28
C GLY A 174 -30.04 -0.87 24.33
N PHE A 175 -29.02 -0.18 23.77
CA PHE A 175 -27.63 -0.60 23.84
C PHE A 175 -26.95 -0.04 25.09
N SER A 176 -25.99 -0.78 25.64
CA SER A 176 -25.16 -0.32 26.76
C SER A 176 -23.72 -0.82 26.61
N PHE A 177 -22.78 -0.13 27.27
CA PHE A 177 -21.36 -0.52 27.20
C PHE A 177 -21.02 -1.62 28.20
N THR A 178 -21.78 -1.74 29.29
CA THR A 178 -21.60 -2.70 30.37
C THR A 178 -22.86 -3.49 30.63
N ASN A 179 -22.73 -4.70 31.19
CA ASN A 179 -23.85 -5.60 31.53
C ASN A 179 -24.79 -5.85 30.33
N CYS A 180 -24.21 -6.10 29.17
CA CYS A 180 -24.93 -6.41 27.93
C CYS A 180 -24.48 -7.78 27.42
N THR A 181 -25.39 -8.48 26.70
CA THR A 181 -25.08 -9.71 25.94
C THR A 181 -25.17 -9.48 24.45
N ASP A 182 -26.30 -9.02 23.95
CA ASP A 182 -26.57 -8.88 22.52
C ASP A 182 -26.55 -7.39 22.06
N ARG A 183 -26.98 -6.48 22.95
CA ARG A 183 -27.00 -5.02 22.67
C ARG A 183 -25.86 -4.30 23.37
N CYS A 184 -24.66 -4.59 22.95
CA CYS A 184 -23.46 -3.95 23.49
C CYS A 184 -23.03 -2.75 22.62
N LEU A 185 -22.38 -1.78 23.26
CA LEU A 185 -21.64 -0.71 22.59
C LEU A 185 -20.19 -1.12 22.44
N THR A 186 -19.58 -0.61 21.41
CA THR A 186 -18.14 -0.65 21.16
C THR A 186 -17.61 0.76 20.92
N PHE A 187 -16.32 0.89 20.59
CA PHE A 187 -15.71 2.19 20.38
C PHE A 187 -14.68 2.16 19.26
N THR A 188 -14.47 3.32 18.65
CA THR A 188 -13.39 3.64 17.73
C THR A 188 -12.62 4.83 18.30
N ASP A 189 -11.29 4.72 18.41
CA ASP A 189 -10.43 5.82 18.80
C ASP A 189 -9.88 6.56 17.57
N ILE A 190 -9.54 7.83 17.76
CA ILE A 190 -9.15 8.75 16.71
C ILE A 190 -7.66 9.11 16.82
N ALA A 191 -7.04 9.30 15.69
CA ALA A 191 -5.66 9.77 15.61
C ALA A 191 -5.57 10.99 14.64
N PRO A 192 -4.56 11.88 14.82
CA PRO A 192 -3.49 11.87 15.84
C PRO A 192 -4.00 12.08 17.26
N ARG A 193 -3.18 11.67 18.24
CA ARG A 193 -3.55 11.69 19.66
C ARG A 193 -3.15 12.98 20.36
N GLY A 194 -3.88 14.03 20.07
CA GLY A 194 -3.66 15.39 20.58
C GLY A 194 -3.62 16.41 19.46
N LEU A 195 -3.18 17.62 19.80
CA LEU A 195 -3.02 18.77 18.90
C LEU A 195 -1.60 19.35 18.91
N ASN A 196 -0.75 18.88 19.83
CA ASN A 196 0.63 19.35 20.03
C ASN A 196 1.56 18.21 20.43
N VAL A 197 2.86 18.45 20.25
CA VAL A 197 3.93 17.54 20.67
C VAL A 197 3.80 17.18 22.15
N GLY A 198 3.99 15.90 22.48
CA GLY A 198 3.96 15.41 23.86
C GLY A 198 2.57 15.25 24.47
N GLU A 199 1.49 15.51 23.72
CA GLU A 199 0.15 15.14 24.13
C GLU A 199 -0.14 13.67 23.79
N ARG A 200 -1.00 13.04 24.60
CA ARG A 200 -1.59 11.75 24.32
C ARG A 200 -3.02 11.74 24.86
N ARG A 201 -3.92 12.19 24.02
CA ARG A 201 -5.36 12.29 24.28
C ARG A 201 -6.13 12.01 23.02
N SER A 202 -7.14 11.16 23.11
CA SER A 202 -7.91 10.69 21.97
C SER A 202 -9.38 11.00 22.14
N TRP A 203 -9.99 11.50 21.09
CA TRP A 203 -11.42 11.37 20.94
C TRP A 203 -11.75 9.89 20.70
N VAL A 204 -12.79 9.42 21.38
CA VAL A 204 -13.30 8.06 21.31
C VAL A 204 -14.78 8.15 20.98
N MET A 205 -15.16 7.57 19.86
CA MET A 205 -16.54 7.56 19.38
C MET A 205 -17.20 6.24 19.78
N LEU A 206 -18.40 6.27 20.37
CA LEU A 206 -19.17 5.09 20.69
C LEU A 206 -20.07 4.68 19.52
N GLN A 207 -20.19 3.38 19.33
CA GLN A 207 -20.94 2.76 18.23
C GLN A 207 -21.67 1.51 18.75
N LYS A 208 -22.76 1.12 18.08
CA LYS A 208 -23.42 -0.16 18.36
C LYS A 208 -22.49 -1.32 17.91
N ASN A 209 -22.26 -2.29 18.77
CA ASN A 209 -21.41 -3.46 18.46
C ASN A 209 -22.21 -4.49 17.66
N VAL A 210 -22.44 -4.21 16.41
CA VAL A 210 -23.17 -5.03 15.44
C VAL A 210 -22.32 -5.21 14.18
N GLU A 211 -22.76 -6.06 13.26
CA GLU A 211 -22.10 -6.19 11.96
C GLU A 211 -21.96 -4.83 11.27
N GLY A 212 -20.76 -4.49 10.82
CA GLY A 212 -20.48 -3.17 10.26
C GLY A 212 -20.56 -2.00 11.27
N TYR A 213 -20.16 -2.22 12.50
CA TYR A 213 -20.26 -1.25 13.61
C TYR A 213 -19.74 0.15 13.26
N PHE A 214 -18.80 0.29 12.33
CA PHE A 214 -18.33 1.58 11.82
C PHE A 214 -19.44 2.47 11.25
N MET A 215 -20.55 1.85 10.79
CA MET A 215 -21.70 2.54 10.21
C MET A 215 -22.79 2.84 11.24
N HIS A 216 -22.59 2.51 12.52
CA HIS A 216 -23.60 2.63 13.57
C HIS A 216 -23.19 3.54 14.75
N PRO A 217 -22.80 4.82 14.49
CA PRO A 217 -22.44 5.77 15.55
C PRO A 217 -23.71 6.14 16.36
N ILE A 218 -23.53 6.34 17.68
CA ILE A 218 -24.66 6.69 18.56
C ILE A 218 -24.71 8.18 18.94
N GLY A 219 -23.84 9.01 18.38
CA GLY A 219 -23.80 10.44 18.69
C GLY A 219 -23.20 10.77 20.05
N PHE A 220 -22.33 9.89 20.56
CA PHE A 220 -21.64 10.05 21.84
C PHE A 220 -20.13 9.87 21.67
N GLU A 221 -19.37 10.90 22.01
CA GLU A 221 -17.92 10.94 21.89
C GLU A 221 -17.29 11.49 23.18
N VAL A 222 -16.11 10.96 23.56
CA VAL A 222 -15.38 11.41 24.74
C VAL A 222 -13.92 11.68 24.39
N LEU A 223 -13.37 12.76 24.96
CA LEU A 223 -11.94 13.03 24.90
C LEU A 223 -11.27 12.47 26.15
N VAL A 224 -10.50 11.42 25.96
CA VAL A 224 -9.76 10.75 27.03
C VAL A 224 -8.31 11.20 27.04
N ASN A 225 -7.83 11.73 28.15
CA ASN A 225 -6.40 11.95 28.40
C ASN A 225 -5.79 10.65 28.92
N HIS A 226 -4.88 10.07 28.15
CA HIS A 226 -4.21 8.82 28.47
C HIS A 226 -2.67 8.94 28.40
N LYS A 227 -2.17 10.13 28.74
CA LYS A 227 -0.75 10.44 28.72
C LYS A 227 0.03 9.73 29.84
N ASP A 228 -0.57 9.65 31.04
CA ASP A 228 0.09 9.02 32.19
C ASP A 228 0.26 7.51 31.94
N LEU A 229 1.38 6.94 32.35
CA LEU A 229 1.65 5.50 32.26
C LEU A 229 0.89 4.69 33.30
N ASP A 230 0.43 5.33 34.36
CA ASP A 230 -0.52 4.79 35.32
C ASP A 230 -1.95 5.05 34.79
N SER A 231 -2.59 4.02 34.32
CA SER A 231 -3.94 4.11 33.73
C SER A 231 -5.02 4.54 34.72
N GLU A 232 -4.79 4.44 36.04
CA GLU A 232 -5.74 4.93 37.04
C GLU A 232 -5.79 6.47 37.08
N LYS A 233 -4.80 7.14 36.51
CA LYS A 233 -4.76 8.59 36.35
C LYS A 233 -5.37 9.11 35.04
N TRP A 234 -5.85 8.20 34.19
CA TRP A 234 -6.53 8.60 32.97
C TRP A 234 -7.88 9.20 33.33
N PHE A 235 -8.27 10.23 32.58
CA PHE A 235 -9.52 10.95 32.82
C PHE A 235 -10.13 11.47 31.53
N VAL A 236 -11.44 11.74 31.59
CA VAL A 236 -12.18 12.38 30.49
C VAL A 236 -12.04 13.90 30.62
N GLU A 237 -11.54 14.53 29.57
CA GLU A 237 -11.40 15.98 29.49
C GLU A 237 -12.68 16.67 28.98
N LYS A 238 -13.40 16.01 28.06
CA LYS A 238 -14.60 16.52 27.42
C LYS A 238 -15.53 15.38 27.04
N VAL A 239 -16.80 15.69 27.02
CA VAL A 239 -17.86 14.83 26.48
C VAL A 239 -18.60 15.59 25.39
N TRP A 240 -18.90 14.92 24.30
CA TRP A 240 -19.76 15.43 23.26
C TRP A 240 -20.97 14.49 23.07
N TYR A 241 -22.15 15.03 23.06
CA TYR A 241 -23.38 14.29 22.80
C TYR A 241 -24.34 15.13 21.95
N ASN A 242 -24.73 14.61 20.81
CA ASN A 242 -25.73 15.21 19.93
C ASN A 242 -25.54 16.73 19.75
N ASP A 243 -24.37 17.12 19.24
CA ASP A 243 -23.96 18.50 18.97
C ASP A 243 -23.86 19.43 20.22
N GLN A 244 -23.71 18.83 21.38
CA GLN A 244 -23.56 19.53 22.66
C GLN A 244 -22.24 19.12 23.33
N TYR A 245 -21.49 20.11 23.88
CA TYR A 245 -20.24 19.86 24.61
C TYR A 245 -20.45 20.01 26.12
N PHE A 246 -19.80 19.11 26.88
CA PHE A 246 -19.82 19.12 28.35
C PHE A 246 -18.39 19.00 28.88
N ASP A 247 -18.14 19.67 30.02
CA ASP A 247 -16.83 19.66 30.65
C ASP A 247 -16.54 18.35 31.42
N SER A 248 -17.59 17.60 31.76
CA SER A 248 -17.45 16.30 32.44
C SER A 248 -18.67 15.38 32.18
N MET A 249 -18.54 14.11 32.59
CA MET A 249 -19.65 13.14 32.59
C MET A 249 -20.73 13.57 33.60
N GLU A 250 -20.33 14.12 34.74
CA GLU A 250 -21.24 14.59 35.79
C GLU A 250 -22.12 15.75 35.29
N GLU A 251 -21.56 16.64 34.51
CA GLU A 251 -22.35 17.70 33.88
C GLU A 251 -23.38 17.18 32.91
N LEU A 252 -22.98 16.24 32.02
CA LEU A 252 -23.91 15.60 31.08
C LEU A 252 -25.06 14.92 31.83
N VAL A 253 -24.74 14.09 32.85
CA VAL A 253 -25.72 13.32 33.62
C VAL A 253 -26.69 14.28 34.35
N ARG A 254 -26.18 15.33 34.99
CA ARG A 254 -27.00 16.34 35.65
C ARG A 254 -28.00 16.98 34.67
N LYS A 255 -27.53 17.45 33.51
CA LYS A 255 -28.40 18.04 32.49
C LYS A 255 -29.45 17.06 31.96
N TYR A 256 -29.11 15.78 31.89
CA TYR A 256 -30.07 14.73 31.54
C TYR A 256 -31.16 14.59 32.64
N GLU A 257 -30.76 14.52 33.90
CA GLU A 257 -31.67 14.39 35.04
C GLU A 257 -32.57 15.63 35.21
N ASP A 258 -32.03 16.83 34.98
CA ASP A 258 -32.77 18.10 35.02
C ASP A 258 -33.69 18.29 33.80
N GLY A 259 -33.64 17.40 32.80
CA GLY A 259 -34.45 17.49 31.56
C GLY A 259 -33.99 18.59 30.59
N GLU A 260 -32.79 19.14 30.77
CA GLU A 260 -32.22 20.21 29.95
C GLU A 260 -31.43 19.66 28.71
N LEU A 261 -31.19 18.36 28.65
CA LEU A 261 -30.42 17.72 27.56
C LEU A 261 -31.28 17.60 26.30
N VAL A 262 -30.76 18.08 25.16
CA VAL A 262 -31.37 17.83 23.86
C VAL A 262 -31.00 16.43 23.42
N LYS A 263 -32.00 15.53 23.46
CA LYS A 263 -31.82 14.10 23.18
C LYS A 263 -32.19 13.77 21.72
N VAL A 264 -31.50 12.79 21.16
CA VAL A 264 -31.88 12.09 19.93
C VAL A 264 -32.10 10.62 20.30
N GLN A 265 -33.26 10.09 19.96
CA GLN A 265 -33.58 8.70 20.20
C GLN A 265 -33.36 7.89 18.93
N LEU A 266 -32.38 7.01 18.99
CA LEU A 266 -32.13 6.06 17.93
C LEU A 266 -33.13 4.91 18.02
N PRO A 267 -33.59 4.35 16.89
CA PRO A 267 -34.51 3.23 16.91
C PRO A 267 -33.86 2.00 17.57
N GLU A 268 -34.71 1.11 18.08
CA GLU A 268 -34.25 -0.23 18.37
C GLU A 268 -33.71 -0.86 17.10
N HIS A 269 -32.70 -1.73 17.28
CA HIS A 269 -32.03 -2.37 16.18
C HIS A 269 -32.64 -3.78 15.96
N ASP A 270 -33.16 -4.04 14.76
CA ASP A 270 -33.49 -5.37 14.29
C ASP A 270 -32.57 -5.78 13.12
N GLU A 271 -32.70 -7.04 12.66
CA GLU A 271 -31.83 -7.54 11.59
C GLU A 271 -31.99 -6.77 10.25
N GLU A 272 -33.18 -6.17 10.02
CA GLU A 272 -33.45 -5.40 8.80
C GLU A 272 -32.73 -4.05 8.80
N ASP A 273 -32.38 -3.52 9.99
CA ASP A 273 -31.65 -2.28 10.16
C ASP A 273 -30.12 -2.44 9.97
N LEU A 274 -29.60 -3.66 9.78
CA LEU A 274 -28.19 -3.91 9.47
C LEU A 274 -27.87 -3.59 8.01
N PHE A 275 -27.99 -2.31 7.65
CA PHE A 275 -27.77 -1.82 6.29
C PHE A 275 -26.32 -2.02 5.79
N SER A 276 -25.37 -2.29 6.69
CA SER A 276 -23.97 -2.62 6.39
C SER A 276 -23.69 -4.11 6.20
N THR A 277 -24.72 -4.98 6.21
CA THR A 277 -24.53 -6.41 6.00
C THR A 277 -24.46 -6.79 4.52
N TYR A 278 -23.88 -7.97 4.24
CA TYR A 278 -23.84 -8.58 2.90
C TYR A 278 -25.03 -9.52 2.64
N ILE A 279 -26.05 -9.53 3.49
CA ILE A 279 -27.26 -10.31 3.30
C ILE A 279 -27.98 -9.77 2.07
N PRO A 280 -28.29 -10.62 1.05
CA PRO A 280 -28.97 -10.18 -0.15
C PRO A 280 -30.33 -9.53 0.15
N ARG A 281 -30.62 -8.40 -0.45
CA ARG A 281 -31.85 -7.62 -0.26
C ARG A 281 -32.51 -7.27 -1.60
N GLY A 282 -33.82 -7.14 -1.58
CA GLY A 282 -34.61 -6.75 -2.75
C GLY A 282 -34.88 -7.89 -3.73
N LYS A 283 -35.28 -7.53 -4.96
CA LYS A 283 -35.56 -8.51 -6.00
C LYS A 283 -34.25 -9.05 -6.57
N SER A 284 -34.09 -10.36 -6.59
CA SER A 284 -33.00 -11.01 -7.31
C SER A 284 -33.10 -10.69 -8.79
N ASN A 285 -32.04 -10.05 -9.33
CA ASN A 285 -31.88 -9.87 -10.77
C ASN A 285 -31.29 -11.11 -11.46
N SER A 286 -31.08 -12.19 -10.70
CA SER A 286 -30.41 -13.35 -11.26
C SER A 286 -31.35 -14.14 -12.16
N ALA A 287 -31.05 -14.13 -13.43
CA ALA A 287 -31.43 -15.20 -14.34
C ALA A 287 -30.74 -16.52 -13.96
N SER A 288 -30.20 -16.71 -12.74
CA SER A 288 -29.19 -17.73 -12.74
C SER A 288 -28.86 -18.41 -11.42
N ASP A 289 -29.25 -19.63 -11.38
CA ASP A 289 -28.48 -20.71 -10.79
C ASP A 289 -27.20 -21.06 -11.65
N ILE A 290 -26.82 -20.20 -12.58
CA ILE A 290 -25.67 -20.40 -13.49
C ILE A 290 -24.45 -19.75 -12.84
N HIS A 291 -23.39 -20.56 -12.64
CA HIS A 291 -22.12 -20.07 -12.09
C HIS A 291 -21.43 -19.08 -13.06
N GLY A 292 -20.81 -18.06 -12.48
CA GLY A 292 -19.97 -17.13 -13.23
C GLY A 292 -18.71 -17.80 -13.84
N PRO A 293 -17.96 -17.07 -14.70
CA PRO A 293 -16.76 -17.62 -15.32
C PRO A 293 -15.69 -17.97 -14.27
N LYS A 294 -14.99 -19.08 -14.50
CA LYS A 294 -13.87 -19.55 -13.68
C LYS A 294 -12.58 -19.46 -14.46
N PHE A 295 -11.49 -19.12 -13.78
CA PHE A 295 -10.15 -19.21 -14.35
C PHE A 295 -9.65 -20.65 -14.29
N VAL A 296 -9.03 -21.12 -15.37
CA VAL A 296 -8.43 -22.45 -15.43
C VAL A 296 -7.01 -22.36 -16.02
N GLN A 297 -6.11 -23.18 -15.51
CA GLN A 297 -4.74 -23.35 -16.01
C GLN A 297 -4.54 -24.81 -16.46
N PRO A 298 -4.92 -25.18 -17.69
CA PRO A 298 -5.02 -26.57 -18.10
C PRO A 298 -3.71 -27.35 -18.06
N GLN A 299 -2.58 -26.64 -18.10
CA GLN A 299 -1.22 -27.22 -18.06
C GLN A 299 -0.44 -26.80 -16.81
N GLY A 300 -1.14 -26.24 -15.81
CA GLY A 300 -0.55 -25.66 -14.62
C GLY A 300 -0.06 -24.22 -14.80
N PRO A 301 0.51 -23.59 -13.75
CA PRO A 301 0.96 -22.21 -13.77
C PRO A 301 2.16 -22.02 -14.71
N ARG A 302 2.20 -20.90 -15.45
CA ARG A 302 3.32 -20.49 -16.30
C ARG A 302 4.33 -19.60 -15.57
N TYR A 303 4.14 -19.38 -14.29
CA TYR A 303 5.07 -18.70 -13.38
C TYR A 303 5.71 -19.72 -12.44
N HIS A 304 6.87 -19.39 -11.93
CA HIS A 304 7.59 -20.20 -10.95
C HIS A 304 7.80 -19.39 -9.67
N VAL A 305 7.55 -20.01 -8.53
CA VAL A 305 7.76 -19.42 -7.20
C VAL A 305 8.69 -20.34 -6.42
N ASP A 306 9.83 -19.81 -5.97
CA ASP A 306 10.75 -20.51 -5.08
C ASP A 306 11.10 -19.62 -3.90
N GLY A 307 10.56 -19.94 -2.72
CA GLY A 307 10.64 -19.10 -1.55
C GLY A 307 10.02 -17.72 -1.82
N ASN A 308 10.84 -16.68 -1.75
CA ASN A 308 10.44 -15.31 -2.04
C ASN A 308 10.89 -14.81 -3.43
N PHE A 309 11.25 -15.73 -4.34
CA PHE A 309 11.66 -15.41 -5.70
C PHE A 309 10.61 -15.86 -6.71
N ILE A 310 10.30 -15.00 -7.68
CA ILE A 310 9.31 -15.25 -8.73
C ILE A 310 9.94 -15.05 -10.10
N GLU A 311 9.62 -15.98 -11.02
CA GLU A 311 9.89 -15.86 -12.45
C GLU A 311 8.61 -15.97 -13.27
N TYR A 312 8.45 -15.09 -14.26
CA TYR A 312 7.30 -15.09 -15.17
C TYR A 312 7.62 -14.37 -16.48
N SER A 313 7.50 -15.03 -17.63
CA SER A 313 7.51 -14.41 -18.97
C SER A 313 8.61 -13.34 -19.17
N GLY A 314 9.83 -13.63 -18.75
CA GLY A 314 10.98 -12.72 -18.81
C GLY A 314 11.20 -11.90 -17.52
N TRP A 315 10.20 -11.75 -16.68
CA TRP A 315 10.32 -11.13 -15.37
C TRP A 315 11.01 -12.04 -14.37
N SER A 316 11.82 -11.46 -13.49
CA SER A 316 12.29 -12.08 -12.27
C SER A 316 12.46 -11.03 -11.17
N PHE A 317 12.07 -11.37 -9.94
CA PHE A 317 12.16 -10.47 -8.78
C PHE A 317 12.02 -11.24 -7.46
N ALA A 318 12.54 -10.66 -6.38
CA ALA A 318 12.24 -11.09 -5.03
C ALA A 318 11.09 -10.26 -4.45
N TYR A 319 10.33 -10.83 -3.50
CA TYR A 319 9.24 -10.10 -2.83
C TYR A 319 9.28 -10.29 -1.32
N ARG A 320 8.60 -9.39 -0.61
CA ARG A 320 8.25 -9.53 0.82
C ARG A 320 7.02 -8.71 1.17
N VAL A 321 6.44 -8.96 2.36
CA VAL A 321 5.41 -8.13 2.97
C VAL A 321 5.94 -7.56 4.29
N ARG A 322 6.45 -6.34 4.25
CA ARG A 322 7.03 -5.64 5.40
C ARG A 322 5.96 -5.36 6.44
N SER A 323 6.17 -5.81 7.70
CA SER A 323 5.20 -5.63 8.79
C SER A 323 4.79 -4.19 9.02
N SER A 324 5.71 -3.24 8.90
CA SER A 324 5.43 -1.81 9.12
C SER A 324 4.61 -1.14 8.02
N ALA A 325 4.66 -1.62 6.75
CA ALA A 325 3.98 -0.92 5.65
C ALA A 325 3.36 -1.83 4.57
N GLY A 326 3.87 -3.05 4.31
CA GLY A 326 3.28 -3.96 3.33
C GLY A 326 4.20 -4.35 2.17
N LEU A 327 3.61 -4.53 1.00
CA LEU A 327 4.21 -5.20 -0.15
C LEU A 327 5.42 -4.45 -0.74
N GLN A 328 6.53 -5.18 -0.94
CA GLN A 328 7.76 -4.71 -1.60
C GLN A 328 8.30 -5.78 -2.55
N ILE A 329 8.89 -5.35 -3.66
CA ILE A 329 9.67 -6.20 -4.57
C ILE A 329 11.09 -5.65 -4.73
N PHE A 330 12.04 -6.54 -4.96
CA PHE A 330 13.47 -6.24 -5.07
C PHE A 330 14.07 -6.92 -6.29
N ASP A 331 15.15 -6.31 -6.81
CA ASP A 331 15.90 -6.81 -7.96
C ASP A 331 15.00 -7.12 -9.16
N LEU A 332 14.12 -6.16 -9.48
CA LEU A 332 13.17 -6.27 -10.58
C LEU A 332 13.93 -6.29 -11.92
N ARG A 333 13.86 -7.43 -12.61
CA ARG A 333 14.50 -7.64 -13.90
C ARG A 333 13.51 -8.08 -14.97
N PHE A 334 13.81 -7.68 -16.20
CA PHE A 334 13.15 -8.22 -17.38
C PHE A 334 14.19 -8.73 -18.39
N ASN A 335 14.05 -9.99 -18.82
CA ASN A 335 15.04 -10.70 -19.64
C ASN A 335 16.47 -10.68 -19.06
N GLY A 336 16.57 -10.69 -17.71
CA GLY A 336 17.82 -10.66 -16.96
C GLY A 336 18.43 -9.27 -16.75
N GLU A 337 17.91 -8.23 -17.39
CA GLU A 337 18.37 -6.85 -17.22
C GLU A 337 17.56 -6.14 -16.13
N ARG A 338 18.25 -5.54 -15.14
CA ARG A 338 17.62 -4.86 -14.01
C ARG A 338 17.00 -3.54 -14.45
N ILE A 339 15.79 -3.29 -13.94
CA ILE A 339 15.01 -2.07 -14.14
C ILE A 339 15.00 -1.25 -12.85
N ALA A 340 14.72 -1.92 -11.72
CA ALA A 340 14.69 -1.30 -10.41
C ALA A 340 15.29 -2.22 -9.34
N TYR A 341 15.97 -1.63 -8.36
CA TYR A 341 16.46 -2.34 -7.18
C TYR A 341 15.32 -2.63 -6.20
N GLU A 342 14.43 -1.65 -5.99
CA GLU A 342 13.29 -1.75 -5.08
C GLU A 342 12.07 -1.06 -5.69
N VAL A 343 10.89 -1.70 -5.60
CA VAL A 343 9.59 -1.03 -5.74
C VAL A 343 8.76 -1.42 -4.53
N GLY A 344 8.36 -0.45 -3.71
CA GLY A 344 7.73 -0.77 -2.44
C GLY A 344 6.75 0.27 -1.93
N LEU A 345 5.68 -0.23 -1.30
CA LEU A 345 4.74 0.58 -0.56
C LEU A 345 5.44 1.23 0.65
N GLN A 346 5.21 2.52 0.83
CA GLN A 346 5.77 3.29 1.94
C GLN A 346 4.70 3.67 2.96
N GLU A 347 3.56 4.20 2.49
CA GLU A 347 2.52 4.75 3.35
C GLU A 347 1.17 4.75 2.64
N ALA A 348 0.10 4.66 3.41
CA ALA A 348 -1.22 5.11 3.03
C ALA A 348 -1.74 6.09 4.08
N ILE A 349 -2.51 7.08 3.66
CA ILE A 349 -3.19 8.00 4.56
C ILE A 349 -4.64 8.15 4.15
N ALA A 350 -5.50 8.37 5.15
CA ALA A 350 -6.89 8.74 4.97
C ALA A 350 -7.22 9.94 5.88
N PHE A 351 -7.37 11.11 5.27
CA PHE A 351 -7.64 12.35 6.00
C PHE A 351 -9.10 12.74 5.84
N TYR A 352 -9.81 12.72 6.95
CA TYR A 352 -11.25 12.91 7.03
C TYR A 352 -11.61 14.34 7.40
N SER A 353 -12.85 14.71 7.05
CA SER A 353 -13.51 15.93 7.46
C SER A 353 -14.83 15.59 8.14
N GLY A 354 -15.32 16.47 9.01
CA GLY A 354 -16.61 16.27 9.69
C GLY A 354 -16.93 17.40 10.66
N ASP A 355 -18.06 17.26 11.33
CA ASP A 355 -18.59 18.26 12.28
C ASP A 355 -18.63 17.73 13.71
N THR A 356 -18.43 16.42 13.92
CA THR A 356 -18.22 15.89 15.26
C THR A 356 -16.74 16.00 15.65
N PRO A 357 -16.40 16.07 16.96
CA PRO A 357 -15.01 16.21 17.40
C PRO A 357 -14.09 15.12 16.86
N ALA A 358 -14.54 13.86 16.88
CA ALA A 358 -13.81 12.74 16.31
C ALA A 358 -13.56 12.94 14.81
N ALA A 359 -14.58 13.27 14.04
CA ALA A 359 -14.46 13.48 12.59
C ALA A 359 -13.51 14.63 12.24
N MET A 360 -13.58 15.75 12.96
CA MET A 360 -12.71 16.92 12.75
C MET A 360 -11.22 16.58 12.93
N GLN A 361 -10.90 15.70 13.90
CA GLN A 361 -9.53 15.36 14.23
C GLN A 361 -8.98 14.18 13.40
N THR A 362 -9.82 13.35 12.78
CA THR A 362 -9.38 12.12 12.10
C THR A 362 -8.46 12.38 10.91
N LYS A 363 -7.19 12.04 11.06
CA LYS A 363 -6.14 12.09 10.04
C LYS A 363 -5.27 10.86 10.19
N PHE A 364 -5.68 9.75 9.58
CA PHE A 364 -4.99 8.48 9.70
C PHE A 364 -3.75 8.43 8.82
N ILE A 365 -2.64 7.98 9.44
CA ILE A 365 -1.36 7.66 8.79
C ILE A 365 -1.11 6.18 9.08
N ASP A 366 -1.39 5.31 8.10
CA ASP A 366 -1.64 3.89 8.32
C ASP A 366 -0.42 3.07 8.75
N SER A 367 0.81 3.56 8.50
CA SER A 367 2.01 2.96 9.08
C SER A 367 2.01 3.01 10.63
N GLY A 368 1.27 3.92 11.24
CA GLY A 368 1.06 4.01 12.69
C GLY A 368 0.34 2.80 13.30
N TRP A 369 -0.35 2.02 12.46
CA TRP A 369 -0.99 0.75 12.82
C TRP A 369 -0.15 -0.47 12.40
N ALA A 370 1.06 -0.27 11.86
CA ALA A 370 1.84 -1.31 11.19
C ALA A 370 1.01 -2.01 10.08
N MET A 371 0.58 -1.24 9.09
CA MET A 371 -0.37 -1.62 8.01
C MET A 371 -0.06 -2.98 7.36
N GLY A 372 1.21 -3.38 7.26
CA GLY A 372 1.59 -4.68 6.72
C GLY A 372 1.21 -5.86 7.62
N THR A 373 0.92 -5.65 8.91
CA THR A 373 0.42 -6.69 9.81
C THR A 373 -1.09 -6.85 9.77
N SER A 374 -1.77 -5.98 9.04
CA SER A 374 -3.22 -6.08 8.80
C SER A 374 -3.54 -6.87 7.52
N THR A 375 -2.61 -7.72 7.08
CA THR A 375 -2.72 -8.62 5.92
C THR A 375 -3.35 -9.93 6.38
N PHE A 376 -4.66 -10.01 6.34
CA PHE A 376 -5.39 -11.20 6.78
C PHE A 376 -5.54 -12.25 5.68
N GLU A 377 -6.17 -13.38 5.98
CA GLU A 377 -6.41 -14.46 5.05
C GLU A 377 -7.24 -14.00 3.84
N LEU A 378 -6.75 -14.31 2.64
CA LEU A 378 -7.44 -14.05 1.38
C LEU A 378 -8.41 -15.20 1.06
N ALA A 379 -9.62 -14.87 0.65
CA ALA A 379 -10.65 -15.84 0.28
C ALA A 379 -10.46 -16.33 -1.16
N PRO A 380 -10.14 -17.61 -1.40
CA PRO A 380 -10.04 -18.17 -2.74
C PRO A 380 -11.37 -18.03 -3.50
N GLY A 381 -11.31 -17.53 -4.73
CA GLY A 381 -12.47 -17.29 -5.58
C GLY A 381 -13.16 -15.94 -5.37
N ILE A 382 -12.77 -15.17 -4.34
CA ILE A 382 -13.26 -13.81 -4.07
C ILE A 382 -12.08 -12.84 -4.17
N ASP A 383 -11.10 -12.91 -3.24
CA ASP A 383 -9.95 -12.00 -3.22
C ASP A 383 -8.93 -12.36 -4.30
N CYS A 384 -8.78 -13.65 -4.60
CA CYS A 384 -7.91 -14.19 -5.63
C CYS A 384 -8.62 -15.34 -6.35
N PRO A 385 -8.25 -15.65 -7.61
CA PRO A 385 -8.75 -16.86 -8.26
C PRO A 385 -8.46 -18.13 -7.44
N GLU A 386 -9.35 -19.13 -7.50
CA GLU A 386 -9.17 -20.42 -6.79
C GLU A 386 -7.86 -21.13 -7.18
N ILE A 387 -7.37 -20.89 -8.40
CA ILE A 387 -6.13 -21.47 -8.94
C ILE A 387 -4.86 -20.72 -8.53
N ALA A 388 -4.97 -19.65 -7.73
CA ALA A 388 -3.83 -18.87 -7.29
C ALA A 388 -2.90 -19.68 -6.38
N THR A 389 -1.62 -19.33 -6.38
CA THR A 389 -0.67 -19.77 -5.37
C THR A 389 -0.82 -18.87 -4.15
N PHE A 390 -1.23 -19.42 -3.03
CA PHE A 390 -1.35 -18.71 -1.76
C PHE A 390 -0.09 -18.88 -0.93
N VAL A 391 0.30 -17.81 -0.23
CA VAL A 391 1.51 -17.77 0.60
C VAL A 391 1.15 -17.31 2.00
N ASP A 392 1.66 -18.04 2.99
CA ASP A 392 1.55 -17.71 4.40
C ASP A 392 2.56 -16.64 4.79
N LEU A 393 2.17 -15.75 5.71
CA LEU A 393 3.04 -14.73 6.26
C LEU A 393 3.19 -14.89 7.78
N TYR A 394 4.29 -14.38 8.31
CA TYR A 394 4.57 -14.35 9.76
C TYR A 394 4.96 -12.94 10.15
N HIS A 395 4.31 -12.40 11.18
CA HIS A 395 4.60 -11.08 11.71
C HIS A 395 4.87 -11.14 13.20
N TYR A 396 5.60 -10.15 13.71
CA TYR A 396 5.80 -9.92 15.12
C TYR A 396 5.52 -8.44 15.41
N TYR A 397 4.30 -8.15 15.85
CA TYR A 397 3.85 -6.80 16.20
C TYR A 397 2.89 -6.87 17.37
N ASP A 398 3.18 -6.12 18.45
CA ASP A 398 2.38 -6.07 19.68
C ASP A 398 2.00 -7.47 20.20
N THR A 399 2.97 -8.33 20.30
CA THR A 399 2.79 -9.76 20.62
C THR A 399 4.03 -10.31 21.31
N ASP A 400 3.89 -11.47 21.99
CA ASP A 400 4.99 -12.19 22.63
C ASP A 400 5.53 -13.37 21.82
N LYS A 401 4.94 -13.63 20.67
CA LYS A 401 5.33 -14.71 19.74
C LYS A 401 5.00 -14.33 18.30
N PRO A 402 5.69 -14.91 17.30
CA PRO A 402 5.31 -14.74 15.90
C PRO A 402 3.85 -15.15 15.65
N VAL A 403 3.11 -14.33 14.93
CA VAL A 403 1.73 -14.58 14.49
C VAL A 403 1.74 -15.11 13.07
N HIS A 404 1.01 -16.19 12.83
CA HIS A 404 0.84 -16.82 11.53
C HIS A 404 -0.39 -16.27 10.83
N TYR A 405 -0.20 -15.78 9.61
CA TYR A 405 -1.26 -15.36 8.71
C TYR A 405 -1.29 -16.32 7.52
N LYS A 406 -2.31 -17.20 7.51
CA LYS A 406 -2.49 -18.17 6.46
C LYS A 406 -3.02 -17.49 5.20
N ASN A 407 -2.55 -17.92 4.01
CA ASN A 407 -3.03 -17.42 2.71
C ASN A 407 -3.07 -15.89 2.60
N ALA A 408 -2.12 -15.17 3.18
CA ALA A 408 -2.17 -13.71 3.29
C ALA A 408 -1.63 -12.97 2.05
N LEU A 409 -1.05 -13.72 1.11
CA LEU A 409 -0.60 -13.20 -0.19
C LEU A 409 -0.96 -14.21 -1.25
N CYS A 410 -1.35 -13.78 -2.44
CA CYS A 410 -1.60 -14.64 -3.59
C CYS A 410 -0.84 -14.22 -4.84
N ILE A 411 -0.49 -15.21 -5.65
CA ILE A 411 0.21 -15.06 -6.92
C ILE A 411 -0.59 -15.82 -7.97
N PHE A 412 -0.95 -15.16 -9.06
CA PHE A 412 -1.73 -15.78 -10.12
C PHE A 412 -1.52 -15.11 -11.46
N GLU A 413 -1.74 -15.88 -12.52
CA GLU A 413 -1.80 -15.36 -13.89
C GLU A 413 -3.25 -15.05 -14.25
N LEU A 414 -3.47 -13.88 -14.89
CA LEU A 414 -4.76 -13.39 -15.31
C LEU A 414 -4.75 -13.06 -16.79
N ASN A 415 -5.75 -13.52 -17.56
CA ASN A 415 -6.06 -12.94 -18.86
C ASN A 415 -6.95 -11.71 -18.65
N THR A 416 -6.50 -10.53 -19.07
CA THR A 416 -7.20 -9.26 -18.80
C THR A 416 -8.49 -9.05 -19.59
N GLY A 417 -8.82 -9.98 -20.52
CA GLY A 417 -9.99 -9.86 -21.40
C GLY A 417 -9.84 -8.87 -22.55
N ILE A 418 -8.73 -8.12 -22.61
CA ILE A 418 -8.39 -7.22 -23.70
C ILE A 418 -7.07 -7.63 -24.35
N PRO A 419 -6.84 -7.43 -25.66
CA PRO A 419 -5.55 -7.75 -26.27
C PRO A 419 -4.44 -6.83 -25.76
N LEU A 420 -3.22 -7.38 -25.57
CA LEU A 420 -2.04 -6.56 -25.30
C LEU A 420 -1.76 -5.59 -26.45
N ARG A 421 -1.94 -6.07 -27.66
CA ARG A 421 -1.92 -5.26 -28.89
C ARG A 421 -2.73 -5.94 -29.98
N ARG A 422 -3.35 -5.15 -30.85
CA ARG A 422 -4.11 -5.63 -32.01
C ARG A 422 -4.13 -4.62 -33.12
N HIS A 423 -4.27 -5.14 -34.36
CA HIS A 423 -4.57 -4.31 -35.52
C HIS A 423 -5.44 -5.09 -36.51
N PHE A 424 -6.43 -4.42 -37.07
CA PHE A 424 -7.20 -4.89 -38.22
C PHE A 424 -6.91 -3.97 -39.38
N ASN A 425 -6.27 -4.49 -40.42
CA ASN A 425 -5.98 -3.77 -41.64
C ASN A 425 -6.98 -4.15 -42.73
N THR A 426 -7.76 -3.22 -43.15
CA THR A 426 -8.70 -3.39 -44.26
C THR A 426 -8.02 -3.15 -45.60
N ASN A 427 -8.41 -3.91 -46.63
CA ASN A 427 -7.95 -3.65 -47.98
C ASN A 427 -8.65 -2.39 -48.56
N ASN A 428 -8.23 -1.22 -48.06
CA ASN A 428 -8.73 0.06 -48.55
C ASN A 428 -7.68 0.64 -49.51
N MET A 429 -8.04 0.75 -50.78
CA MET A 429 -7.19 1.33 -51.83
C MET A 429 -5.78 0.69 -51.92
N GLY A 430 -5.71 -0.64 -51.92
CA GLY A 430 -4.43 -1.36 -52.04
C GLY A 430 -3.72 -1.68 -50.72
N GLY A 431 -4.36 -1.48 -49.56
CA GLY A 431 -3.87 -1.95 -48.28
C GLY A 431 -3.90 -3.47 -48.19
N TYR A 432 -3.08 -4.02 -47.29
CA TYR A 432 -3.01 -5.47 -47.04
C TYR A 432 -4.12 -5.88 -46.07
N ASN A 433 -4.98 -6.83 -46.50
CA ASN A 433 -6.09 -7.28 -45.68
C ASN A 433 -5.64 -8.35 -44.66
N PHE A 434 -5.54 -8.00 -43.39
CA PHE A 434 -5.20 -8.94 -42.33
C PHE A 434 -5.68 -8.46 -40.95
N TYR A 435 -5.75 -9.41 -40.02
CA TYR A 435 -5.88 -9.15 -38.57
C TYR A 435 -4.70 -9.75 -37.84
N GLY A 436 -4.16 -9.01 -36.86
CA GLY A 436 -3.17 -9.50 -35.90
C GLY A 436 -3.54 -9.10 -34.48
N GLY A 437 -3.46 -10.05 -33.54
CA GLY A 437 -3.75 -9.81 -32.12
C GLY A 437 -2.89 -10.67 -31.20
N LEU A 438 -2.57 -10.14 -30.02
CA LEU A 438 -1.82 -10.82 -28.98
C LEU A 438 -2.62 -10.79 -27.67
N GLU A 439 -2.80 -11.95 -27.05
CA GLU A 439 -3.44 -12.06 -25.74
C GLU A 439 -2.66 -11.29 -24.67
N ASN A 440 -3.39 -10.68 -23.75
CA ASN A 440 -2.82 -9.97 -22.62
C ASN A 440 -2.94 -10.82 -21.34
N ASN A 441 -1.98 -11.70 -21.15
CA ASN A 441 -1.83 -12.45 -19.90
C ASN A 441 -0.81 -11.74 -19.01
N VAL A 442 -1.14 -11.53 -17.75
CA VAL A 442 -0.34 -10.81 -16.77
C VAL A 442 -0.17 -11.63 -15.50
N LEU A 443 0.97 -11.49 -14.84
CA LEU A 443 1.13 -12.00 -13.48
C LEU A 443 0.69 -10.94 -12.49
N VAL A 444 -0.07 -11.34 -11.48
CA VAL A 444 -0.50 -10.50 -10.36
C VAL A 444 0.08 -11.04 -9.07
N LEU A 445 0.73 -10.16 -8.31
CA LEU A 445 1.14 -10.37 -6.93
C LEU A 445 0.24 -9.51 -6.07
N ARG A 446 -0.62 -10.12 -5.24
CA ARG A 446 -1.67 -9.44 -4.47
C ARG A 446 -1.55 -9.70 -2.99
N ALA A 447 -1.65 -8.63 -2.19
CA ALA A 447 -1.90 -8.65 -0.76
C ALA A 447 -3.05 -7.68 -0.45
N THR A 448 -3.65 -7.78 0.74
CA THR A 448 -4.64 -6.82 1.23
C THR A 448 -4.18 -6.24 2.56
N SER A 449 -4.71 -5.10 2.94
CA SER A 449 -4.57 -4.57 4.30
C SER A 449 -5.91 -4.03 4.76
N THR A 450 -6.42 -4.58 5.86
CA THR A 450 -7.61 -4.04 6.54
C THR A 450 -7.13 -3.04 7.60
N VAL A 451 -7.29 -1.76 7.31
CA VAL A 451 -6.82 -0.67 8.17
C VAL A 451 -8.04 0.00 8.79
N TYR A 452 -8.42 -0.46 9.96
CA TYR A 452 -9.63 -0.03 10.67
C TYR A 452 -10.91 -0.32 9.86
N ASN A 453 -11.55 0.74 9.35
CA ASN A 453 -12.79 0.62 8.56
C ASN A 453 -12.54 0.33 7.07
N TYR A 454 -11.35 0.56 6.56
CA TYR A 454 -11.03 0.46 5.13
C TYR A 454 -10.18 -0.75 4.79
N ASP A 455 -10.38 -1.29 3.57
CA ASP A 455 -9.57 -2.34 2.97
C ASP A 455 -8.84 -1.80 1.74
N TYR A 456 -7.55 -2.05 1.66
CA TYR A 456 -6.74 -1.80 0.48
C TYR A 456 -6.31 -3.11 -0.16
N ILE A 457 -6.56 -3.26 -1.45
CA ILE A 457 -6.09 -4.37 -2.27
C ILE A 457 -4.87 -3.88 -3.04
N TRP A 458 -3.70 -4.41 -2.71
CA TRP A 458 -2.41 -4.06 -3.29
C TRP A 458 -2.03 -5.02 -4.39
N ASP A 459 -1.89 -4.54 -5.63
CA ASP A 459 -1.49 -5.33 -6.78
C ASP A 459 -0.17 -4.81 -7.37
N PHE A 460 0.79 -5.71 -7.60
CA PHE A 460 1.84 -5.53 -8.57
C PHE A 460 1.56 -6.43 -9.76
N ILE A 461 1.45 -5.84 -10.96
CA ILE A 461 1.01 -6.50 -12.18
C ILE A 461 2.11 -6.43 -13.23
N PHE A 462 2.47 -7.58 -13.80
CA PHE A 462 3.60 -7.73 -14.71
C PHE A 462 3.13 -8.17 -16.10
N TYR A 463 3.39 -7.33 -17.09
CA TYR A 463 2.98 -7.51 -18.47
C TYR A 463 4.09 -8.11 -19.33
N GLN A 464 3.73 -8.86 -20.39
CA GLN A 464 4.68 -9.53 -21.27
C GLN A 464 5.58 -8.58 -22.09
N ASN A 465 5.24 -7.30 -22.17
CA ASN A 465 5.99 -6.27 -22.89
C ASN A 465 6.95 -5.45 -22.02
N GLY A 466 7.25 -5.93 -20.81
CA GLY A 466 8.17 -5.24 -19.90
C GLY A 466 7.53 -4.07 -19.13
N VAL A 467 6.21 -3.91 -19.18
CA VAL A 467 5.46 -2.96 -18.34
C VAL A 467 5.18 -3.60 -16.99
N MET A 468 5.37 -2.85 -15.90
CA MET A 468 4.91 -3.19 -14.55
C MET A 468 3.91 -2.13 -14.10
N GLU A 469 2.82 -2.55 -13.49
CA GLU A 469 1.81 -1.68 -12.88
C GLU A 469 1.78 -1.90 -11.37
N SER A 470 1.80 -0.82 -10.59
CA SER A 470 1.39 -0.83 -9.19
C SER A 470 -0.02 -0.27 -9.13
N LYS A 471 -0.94 -1.02 -8.56
CA LYS A 471 -2.35 -0.66 -8.44
C LYS A 471 -2.82 -0.89 -7.01
N VAL A 472 -3.61 0.04 -6.50
CA VAL A 472 -4.37 -0.13 -5.26
C VAL A 472 -5.84 0.06 -5.56
N SER A 473 -6.68 -0.82 -5.03
CA SER A 473 -8.13 -0.69 -5.05
C SER A 473 -8.63 -0.57 -3.61
N ALA A 474 -9.39 0.48 -3.33
CA ALA A 474 -9.94 0.73 -2.01
C ALA A 474 -11.37 0.19 -1.92
N THR A 475 -11.69 -0.41 -0.77
CA THR A 475 -12.99 -0.97 -0.41
C THR A 475 -13.17 -0.94 1.11
N GLY A 476 -14.10 -1.69 1.67
CA GLY A 476 -14.39 -1.69 3.11
C GLY A 476 -15.47 -0.67 3.48
N TYR A 477 -15.60 -0.36 4.77
CA TYR A 477 -16.59 0.59 5.24
C TYR A 477 -16.06 2.02 5.17
N ILE A 478 -16.90 2.96 4.74
CA ILE A 478 -16.61 4.40 4.90
C ILE A 478 -16.53 4.74 6.38
N HIS A 479 -15.74 5.76 6.73
CA HIS A 479 -15.78 6.35 8.05
C HIS A 479 -17.09 7.12 8.20
N ALA A 480 -17.93 6.72 9.15
CA ALA A 480 -19.23 7.31 9.39
C ALA A 480 -19.32 7.87 10.81
N THR A 481 -19.85 9.08 10.92
CA THR A 481 -20.09 9.75 12.19
C THR A 481 -21.56 10.12 12.36
N PHE A 482 -21.93 10.55 13.54
CA PHE A 482 -23.28 11.00 13.80
C PHE A 482 -23.62 12.24 12.96
N LEU A 483 -24.79 12.25 12.33
CA LEU A 483 -25.24 13.37 11.50
C LEU A 483 -25.65 14.56 12.39
N THR A 484 -24.88 15.64 12.28
CA THR A 484 -25.20 16.95 12.90
C THR A 484 -25.87 17.88 11.88
N PRO A 485 -26.49 18.99 12.30
CA PRO A 485 -27.07 19.97 11.37
C PRO A 485 -26.07 20.51 10.35
N ASN A 486 -24.80 20.76 10.75
CA ASN A 486 -23.74 21.25 9.86
C ASN A 486 -22.99 20.14 9.12
N GLY A 487 -23.21 18.89 9.49
CA GLY A 487 -22.47 17.72 8.95
C GLY A 487 -22.49 17.61 7.43
N LEU A 488 -23.60 18.00 6.79
CA LEU A 488 -23.75 17.97 5.33
C LEU A 488 -22.75 18.87 4.57
N ASN A 489 -22.06 19.78 5.24
CA ASN A 489 -20.94 20.51 4.65
C ASN A 489 -19.67 19.65 4.51
N TYR A 490 -19.60 18.52 5.19
CA TYR A 490 -18.41 17.67 5.33
C TYR A 490 -18.64 16.22 4.89
N GLY A 491 -19.76 15.95 4.24
CA GLY A 491 -20.10 14.61 3.78
C GLY A 491 -21.53 14.47 3.30
N THR A 492 -22.00 13.24 3.20
CA THR A 492 -23.33 12.91 2.71
C THR A 492 -24.10 12.10 3.76
N LYS A 493 -25.37 12.40 3.96
CA LYS A 493 -26.24 11.53 4.74
C LYS A 493 -26.42 10.21 4.00
N VAL A 494 -25.92 9.12 4.56
CA VAL A 494 -25.97 7.77 3.95
C VAL A 494 -27.04 6.88 4.59
N TYR A 495 -27.42 7.20 5.82
CA TYR A 495 -28.54 6.54 6.54
C TYR A 495 -29.11 7.49 7.60
N ASN A 496 -30.17 7.02 8.35
CA ASN A 496 -30.74 7.79 9.45
C ASN A 496 -29.67 8.09 10.53
N HIS A 497 -29.48 9.36 10.85
CA HIS A 497 -28.46 9.83 11.80
C HIS A 497 -27.01 9.49 11.44
N VAL A 498 -26.73 9.08 10.21
CA VAL A 498 -25.39 8.67 9.76
C VAL A 498 -24.90 9.57 8.64
N LEU A 499 -23.76 10.21 8.88
CA LEU A 499 -22.99 10.97 7.91
C LEU A 499 -21.81 10.14 7.43
N GLY A 500 -21.72 9.88 6.13
CA GLY A 500 -20.48 9.41 5.50
C GLY A 500 -19.53 10.60 5.33
N ASN A 501 -18.37 10.53 5.96
CA ASN A 501 -17.43 11.67 6.02
C ASN A 501 -16.60 11.81 4.75
N LEU A 502 -16.53 13.03 4.20
CA LEU A 502 -15.61 13.38 3.13
C LEU A 502 -14.17 13.08 3.52
N HIS A 503 -13.41 12.43 2.63
CA HIS A 503 -12.02 12.12 2.91
C HIS A 503 -11.16 11.96 1.65
N THR A 504 -9.84 12.09 1.83
CA THR A 504 -8.87 11.92 0.77
C THR A 504 -7.92 10.79 1.13
N HIS A 505 -7.76 9.83 0.20
CA HIS A 505 -6.74 8.81 0.28
C HIS A 505 -5.50 9.21 -0.54
N LEU A 506 -4.31 9.12 0.07
CA LEU A 506 -3.05 9.14 -0.66
C LEU A 506 -2.22 7.92 -0.31
N ILE A 507 -1.65 7.32 -1.34
CA ILE A 507 -0.77 6.18 -1.24
C ILE A 507 0.60 6.56 -1.80
N HIS A 508 1.65 6.19 -1.07
CA HIS A 508 3.02 6.59 -1.36
C HIS A 508 3.91 5.38 -1.59
N TYR A 509 4.70 5.45 -2.67
CA TYR A 509 5.59 4.37 -3.10
C TYR A 509 7.02 4.89 -3.29
N LYS A 510 7.98 3.99 -3.09
CA LYS A 510 9.38 4.15 -3.45
C LYS A 510 9.70 3.31 -4.69
N VAL A 511 10.36 3.89 -5.67
CA VAL A 511 10.91 3.21 -6.86
C VAL A 511 12.39 3.57 -6.96
N ASP A 512 13.26 2.64 -6.62
CA ASP A 512 14.71 2.78 -6.68
C ASP A 512 15.18 2.23 -8.03
N PHE A 513 15.47 3.12 -8.99
CA PHE A 513 15.81 2.75 -10.35
C PHE A 513 17.25 2.28 -10.50
N ASP A 514 17.43 1.19 -11.26
CA ASP A 514 18.73 0.66 -11.71
C ASP A 514 18.65 0.32 -13.20
N ILE A 515 18.24 1.27 -14.04
CA ILE A 515 18.04 1.08 -15.48
C ILE A 515 19.37 0.80 -16.16
N SER A 516 19.62 -0.48 -16.49
CA SER A 516 20.90 -0.95 -17.07
C SER A 516 22.13 -0.53 -16.24
N GLY A 517 21.96 -0.33 -14.93
CA GLY A 517 22.97 0.15 -14.00
C GLY A 517 22.46 1.29 -13.11
N ARG A 518 23.28 1.72 -12.15
CA ARG A 518 22.92 2.72 -11.14
C ARG A 518 23.08 4.19 -11.61
N GLU A 519 23.78 4.41 -12.71
CA GLU A 519 24.08 5.75 -13.21
C GLU A 519 22.94 6.22 -14.11
N ASN A 520 21.89 6.74 -13.50
CA ASN A 520 20.68 7.19 -14.19
C ASN A 520 20.53 8.70 -14.14
N SER A 521 19.75 9.25 -15.04
CA SER A 521 19.37 10.65 -15.13
C SER A 521 17.87 10.79 -15.30
N PHE A 522 17.33 11.96 -14.98
CA PHE A 522 15.88 12.21 -15.00
C PHE A 522 15.55 13.45 -15.84
N GLU A 523 14.59 13.31 -16.73
CA GLU A 523 13.99 14.41 -17.49
C GLU A 523 12.47 14.36 -17.48
N SER A 524 11.84 15.49 -17.68
CA SER A 524 10.43 15.57 -18.01
C SER A 524 10.25 15.94 -19.48
N ILE A 525 9.19 15.37 -20.12
CA ILE A 525 8.86 15.63 -21.51
C ILE A 525 7.45 16.20 -21.59
N ASP A 526 7.32 17.35 -22.25
CA ASP A 526 6.05 18.02 -22.52
C ASP A 526 5.97 18.43 -24.02
N LEU A 527 4.92 19.10 -24.41
CA LEU A 527 4.70 19.64 -25.72
C LEU A 527 4.75 21.17 -25.69
N LYS A 528 5.36 21.75 -26.71
CA LYS A 528 5.21 23.17 -27.07
C LYS A 528 4.58 23.28 -28.43
N TYR A 529 3.59 24.15 -28.57
CA TYR A 529 3.05 24.51 -29.88
C TYR A 529 3.95 25.55 -30.51
N VAL A 530 4.28 25.32 -31.76
CA VAL A 530 5.08 26.23 -32.58
C VAL A 530 4.33 26.53 -33.89
N ASN A 531 4.33 27.79 -34.24
CA ASN A 531 3.85 28.24 -35.57
C ASN A 531 5.06 28.28 -36.49
N PHE A 532 4.90 27.80 -37.71
CA PHE A 532 5.89 28.00 -38.73
C PHE A 532 5.21 28.27 -40.08
N THR A 533 5.91 29.01 -40.96
CA THR A 533 5.46 29.33 -42.30
C THR A 533 5.30 28.04 -43.09
N ASN A 534 4.15 27.84 -43.71
CA ASN A 534 3.88 26.68 -44.54
C ASN A 534 4.82 26.68 -45.75
N PRO A 535 5.70 25.68 -45.94
CA PRO A 535 6.67 25.67 -47.05
C PRO A 535 6.05 25.63 -48.43
N TRP A 536 4.82 25.12 -48.56
CA TRP A 536 4.08 25.02 -49.84
C TRP A 536 2.95 26.04 -49.97
N SER A 537 2.70 26.87 -48.96
CA SER A 537 1.75 27.98 -48.98
C SER A 537 2.25 29.09 -48.06
N PRO A 538 3.20 29.94 -48.51
CA PRO A 538 3.93 30.91 -47.68
C PRO A 538 3.06 31.94 -46.94
N ASN A 539 1.82 32.13 -47.38
CA ASN A 539 0.86 33.05 -46.74
C ASN A 539 0.07 32.40 -45.61
N ASP A 540 0.24 31.08 -45.40
CA ASP A 540 -0.45 30.31 -44.36
C ASP A 540 0.51 29.82 -43.29
N TYR A 541 0.02 29.71 -42.08
CA TYR A 541 0.77 29.16 -40.97
C TYR A 541 0.31 27.75 -40.62
N ILE A 542 1.25 26.90 -40.25
CA ILE A 542 0.98 25.59 -39.67
C ILE A 542 1.35 25.60 -38.21
N VAL A 543 0.43 25.16 -37.34
CA VAL A 543 0.68 24.95 -35.90
C VAL A 543 1.04 23.50 -35.69
N GLN A 544 2.19 23.24 -35.12
CA GLN A 544 2.64 21.89 -34.76
C GLN A 544 3.00 21.77 -33.30
N SER A 545 2.84 20.56 -32.77
CA SER A 545 3.35 20.17 -31.44
C SER A 545 4.81 19.76 -31.57
N LYS A 546 5.68 20.42 -30.81
CA LYS A 546 7.10 20.06 -30.69
C LYS A 546 7.39 19.50 -29.30
N LEU A 547 8.18 18.43 -29.23
CA LEU A 547 8.67 17.89 -27.95
C LEU A 547 9.53 18.93 -27.23
N HIS A 548 9.25 19.08 -25.95
CA HIS A 548 10.02 19.92 -25.03
C HIS A 548 10.53 19.05 -23.88
N ARG A 549 11.84 18.81 -23.88
CA ARG A 549 12.54 18.04 -22.84
C ARG A 549 13.16 19.00 -21.83
N THR A 550 13.01 18.71 -20.55
CA THR A 550 13.61 19.47 -19.47
C THR A 550 14.38 18.51 -18.58
N GLN A 551 15.70 18.66 -18.57
CA GLN A 551 16.59 17.94 -17.65
C GLN A 551 16.41 18.49 -16.24
N HIS A 552 16.30 17.62 -15.26
CA HIS A 552 16.21 17.97 -13.85
C HIS A 552 17.50 17.55 -13.14
N ALA A 553 18.42 18.49 -13.03
CA ALA A 553 19.76 18.21 -12.51
C ALA A 553 19.81 18.13 -10.98
N THR A 554 18.78 18.56 -10.26
CA THR A 554 18.77 18.58 -8.79
C THR A 554 17.43 18.16 -8.23
N GLU A 555 17.43 17.68 -6.98
CA GLU A 555 16.23 17.18 -6.28
C GLU A 555 15.10 18.20 -6.21
N ARG A 556 15.41 19.47 -5.93
CA ARG A 556 14.38 20.53 -5.92
C ARG A 556 13.75 20.77 -7.28
N SER A 557 14.52 20.64 -8.35
CA SER A 557 14.01 20.77 -9.72
C SER A 557 13.15 19.58 -10.14
N ALA A 558 13.36 18.40 -9.52
CA ALA A 558 12.67 17.14 -9.76
C ALA A 558 11.54 16.86 -8.77
N ALA A 559 11.14 17.83 -7.95
CA ALA A 559 10.05 17.72 -6.97
C ALA A 559 8.79 18.42 -7.50
N PHE A 560 7.92 17.67 -8.15
CA PHE A 560 6.66 18.18 -8.72
C PHE A 560 5.60 18.27 -7.64
N ARG A 561 4.86 19.38 -7.60
CA ARG A 561 3.85 19.61 -6.57
C ARG A 561 2.44 19.50 -7.13
N PHE A 562 1.52 18.99 -6.31
CA PHE A 562 0.10 19.08 -6.61
C PHE A 562 -0.34 20.54 -6.84
N GLY A 563 -1.35 20.73 -7.68
CA GLY A 563 -1.84 22.07 -8.06
C GLY A 563 -0.93 22.84 -9.02
N LYS A 564 0.16 22.25 -9.49
CA LYS A 564 1.00 22.81 -10.55
C LYS A 564 0.83 22.03 -11.85
N LYS A 565 1.20 22.65 -12.97
CA LYS A 565 1.21 21.96 -14.27
C LYS A 565 2.15 20.78 -14.21
N MET A 566 1.62 19.59 -14.46
CA MET A 566 2.39 18.34 -14.52
C MET A 566 2.91 18.11 -15.93
N PRO A 567 4.17 17.67 -16.08
CA PRO A 567 4.68 17.18 -17.36
C PRO A 567 3.88 15.96 -17.84
N ARG A 568 3.88 15.71 -19.14
CA ARG A 568 3.19 14.54 -19.72
C ARG A 568 3.95 13.25 -19.50
N TYR A 569 5.30 13.30 -19.42
CA TYR A 569 6.16 12.15 -19.24
C TYR A 569 7.22 12.42 -18.17
N PHE A 570 7.45 11.44 -17.33
CA PHE A 570 8.54 11.36 -16.36
C PHE A 570 9.48 10.26 -16.83
N HIS A 571 10.62 10.64 -17.39
CA HIS A 571 11.54 9.72 -18.04
C HIS A 571 12.85 9.60 -17.27
N PHE A 572 13.15 8.36 -16.85
CA PHE A 572 14.40 7.95 -16.23
C PHE A 572 15.21 7.17 -17.24
N TYR A 573 16.49 7.47 -17.39
CA TYR A 573 17.30 6.83 -18.41
C TYR A 573 18.77 6.70 -17.98
N ASN A 574 19.46 5.73 -18.59
CA ASN A 574 20.91 5.58 -18.48
C ASN A 574 21.58 6.27 -19.66
N ALA A 575 22.36 7.32 -19.40
CA ALA A 575 23.03 8.08 -20.46
C ALA A 575 24.16 7.30 -21.15
N ASN A 576 24.69 6.26 -20.49
CA ASN A 576 25.80 5.45 -20.97
C ASN A 576 25.35 4.25 -21.81
N GLU A 577 24.05 3.86 -21.72
CA GLU A 577 23.50 2.69 -22.39
C GLU A 577 22.50 3.10 -23.46
N LYS A 578 22.62 2.51 -24.65
CA LYS A 578 21.76 2.81 -25.79
C LYS A 578 21.22 1.52 -26.42
N ASN A 579 20.03 1.62 -26.99
CA ASN A 579 19.48 0.58 -27.84
C ASN A 579 20.13 0.66 -29.24
N LYS A 580 19.84 -0.32 -30.13
CA LYS A 580 20.41 -0.38 -31.49
C LYS A 580 20.08 0.85 -32.37
N TRP A 581 19.06 1.63 -31.99
CA TRP A 581 18.64 2.84 -32.69
C TRP A 581 19.35 4.11 -32.19
N GLY A 582 20.25 3.97 -31.20
CA GLY A 582 21.00 5.08 -30.62
C GLY A 582 20.24 5.87 -29.55
N HIS A 583 19.08 5.43 -29.11
CA HIS A 583 18.36 6.04 -28.01
C HIS A 583 18.87 5.53 -26.66
N HIS A 584 18.95 6.42 -25.66
CA HIS A 584 19.25 6.02 -24.29
C HIS A 584 18.19 5.05 -23.77
N LYS A 585 18.63 3.96 -23.14
CA LYS A 585 17.74 3.01 -22.49
C LYS A 585 17.04 3.66 -21.30
N GLY A 586 15.73 3.56 -21.24
CA GLY A 586 14.95 4.22 -20.18
C GLY A 586 13.63 3.56 -19.87
N TYR A 587 13.08 4.01 -18.76
CA TYR A 587 11.73 3.74 -18.31
C TYR A 587 11.04 5.06 -17.97
N ARG A 588 9.72 5.09 -18.10
CA ARG A 588 8.92 6.23 -17.67
C ARG A 588 7.91 5.82 -16.59
N ILE A 589 7.65 6.73 -15.66
CA ILE A 589 6.52 6.64 -14.76
C ILE A 589 5.31 7.28 -15.43
N GLN A 590 4.18 6.57 -15.42
CA GLN A 590 2.89 7.09 -15.82
C GLN A 590 1.92 6.96 -14.65
N LEU A 591 1.44 8.09 -14.15
CA LEU A 591 0.50 8.14 -13.04
C LEU A 591 -0.93 7.84 -13.52
N ASN A 592 -1.65 7.03 -12.75
CA ASN A 592 -3.10 6.85 -12.80
C ASN A 592 -3.66 7.29 -11.44
N SER A 593 -3.93 8.59 -11.31
CA SER A 593 -4.25 9.21 -10.02
C SER A 593 -5.09 10.45 -10.22
N HIS A 594 -6.02 10.67 -9.30
CA HIS A 594 -6.86 11.86 -9.20
C HIS A 594 -6.60 12.64 -7.89
N ALA A 595 -5.40 12.46 -7.33
CA ALA A 595 -5.01 13.06 -6.05
C ALA A 595 -4.78 14.57 -6.14
N HIS A 596 -5.01 15.20 -4.99
CA HIS A 596 -4.62 16.58 -4.69
C HIS A 596 -3.90 16.61 -3.34
N SER A 597 -3.35 17.77 -2.94
CA SER A 597 -2.79 17.93 -1.61
C SER A 597 -3.86 17.76 -0.53
N VAL A 598 -3.56 17.03 0.53
CA VAL A 598 -4.51 16.76 1.64
C VAL A 598 -4.63 17.90 2.64
N LEU A 599 -3.54 18.65 2.85
CA LEU A 599 -3.50 19.78 3.77
C LEU A 599 -2.78 20.98 3.13
N PRO A 600 -3.14 22.21 3.49
CA PRO A 600 -2.36 23.39 3.13
C PRO A 600 -0.96 23.31 3.73
N ARG A 601 0.04 23.75 2.96
CA ARG A 601 1.42 23.83 3.43
C ARG A 601 1.51 24.79 4.63
N GLY A 602 2.20 24.36 5.68
CA GLY A 602 2.41 25.17 6.89
C GLY A 602 1.42 24.89 8.02
N VAL A 603 0.39 24.08 7.77
CA VAL A 603 -0.42 23.47 8.83
C VAL A 603 0.45 22.53 9.65
N LYS A 604 0.27 22.47 10.95
CA LYS A 604 1.17 21.74 11.87
C LYS A 604 1.25 20.24 11.53
N GLU A 605 0.10 19.61 11.29
CA GLU A 605 -0.03 18.17 11.03
C GLU A 605 0.57 17.75 9.68
N GLU A 606 0.68 18.68 8.75
CA GLU A 606 1.25 18.41 7.41
C GLU A 606 2.75 18.03 7.47
N LYS A 607 3.44 18.39 8.55
CA LYS A 607 4.84 18.03 8.75
C LYS A 607 5.08 16.52 8.82
N GLY A 608 4.11 15.77 9.34
CA GLY A 608 4.15 14.30 9.40
C GLY A 608 4.02 13.61 8.04
N VAL A 609 3.51 14.33 7.04
CA VAL A 609 3.20 13.79 5.71
C VAL A 609 3.72 14.69 4.58
N THR A 610 4.89 15.28 4.72
CA THR A 610 5.44 16.23 3.73
C THR A 610 5.63 15.63 2.34
N TRP A 611 5.72 14.30 2.21
CA TRP A 611 5.69 13.59 0.94
C TRP A 611 4.38 13.78 0.16
N SER A 612 3.27 14.00 0.86
CA SER A 612 1.94 14.22 0.26
C SER A 612 1.82 15.50 -0.57
N ARG A 613 2.85 16.34 -0.58
CA ARG A 613 2.96 17.54 -1.44
C ARG A 613 3.20 17.20 -2.90
N TYR A 614 3.73 16.01 -3.17
CA TYR A 614 4.35 15.67 -4.45
C TYR A 614 3.70 14.44 -5.08
N PRO A 615 3.07 14.55 -6.26
CA PRO A 615 2.71 13.37 -7.06
C PRO A 615 3.95 12.60 -7.52
N LEU A 616 5.09 13.30 -7.72
CA LEU A 616 6.39 12.71 -7.97
C LEU A 616 7.49 13.63 -7.42
N ALA A 617 8.43 13.02 -6.72
CA ALA A 617 9.72 13.64 -6.39
C ALA A 617 10.84 12.64 -6.68
N VAL A 618 11.99 13.15 -7.10
CA VAL A 618 13.17 12.32 -7.36
C VAL A 618 14.30 12.77 -6.47
N THR A 619 14.94 11.81 -5.81
CA THR A 619 16.12 12.05 -4.96
C THR A 619 17.26 11.12 -5.35
N ARG A 620 18.46 11.45 -4.94
CA ARG A 620 19.59 10.54 -5.00
C ARG A 620 19.41 9.44 -3.94
N HIS A 621 19.76 8.20 -4.27
CA HIS A 621 19.73 7.09 -3.31
C HIS A 621 20.69 7.31 -2.13
N LYS A 622 20.20 7.04 -0.93
CA LYS A 622 20.98 6.99 0.32
C LYS A 622 20.51 5.83 1.18
N ASP A 623 21.44 5.03 1.69
CA ASP A 623 21.12 3.92 2.62
C ASP A 623 20.48 4.40 3.93
N SER A 624 20.58 5.70 4.27
CA SER A 624 19.92 6.32 5.43
C SER A 624 18.47 6.75 5.16
N GLU A 625 18.05 6.81 3.89
CA GLU A 625 16.72 7.24 3.45
C GLU A 625 15.88 6.04 2.98
N THR A 626 15.75 5.05 3.88
CA THR A 626 15.04 3.79 3.58
C THR A 626 13.53 3.93 3.50
N SER A 627 12.96 4.91 4.19
CA SER A 627 11.51 5.15 4.24
C SER A 627 11.22 6.65 4.35
N SER A 628 10.20 7.12 3.62
CA SER A 628 9.73 8.52 3.62
C SER A 628 8.88 8.88 4.83
N THR A 629 8.55 7.91 5.68
CA THR A 629 7.65 8.01 6.82
C THR A 629 8.12 7.14 7.99
N SER A 630 7.45 7.25 9.13
CA SER A 630 7.65 6.36 10.27
C SER A 630 6.33 6.09 10.98
N MET A 631 6.24 4.96 11.67
CA MET A 631 5.07 4.58 12.47
C MET A 631 4.77 5.56 13.62
N TYR A 632 5.68 6.48 13.93
CA TYR A 632 5.51 7.49 14.97
C TYR A 632 4.81 8.74 14.45
N ASN A 633 4.83 8.98 13.14
CA ASN A 633 4.25 10.17 12.51
C ASN A 633 2.74 10.30 12.77
N GLN A 634 2.04 9.19 12.99
CA GLN A 634 0.62 9.18 13.33
C GLN A 634 0.32 9.94 14.62
N ASN A 635 1.15 9.78 15.66
CA ASN A 635 0.91 10.33 16.98
C ASN A 635 1.76 11.55 17.31
N ASP A 636 2.73 11.88 16.45
CA ASP A 636 3.51 13.11 16.49
C ASP A 636 3.74 13.66 15.08
N PRO A 637 2.69 14.05 14.36
CA PRO A 637 2.83 14.67 13.05
C PRO A 637 3.44 16.08 13.11
N TRP A 638 3.46 16.69 14.29
CA TRP A 638 3.92 18.08 14.49
C TRP A 638 5.43 18.21 14.53
N ASP A 639 6.12 17.15 15.01
CA ASP A 639 7.59 17.07 15.06
C ASP A 639 8.07 15.64 14.72
N PRO A 640 7.84 15.19 13.47
CA PRO A 640 8.04 13.83 13.05
C PRO A 640 9.52 13.44 13.08
N VAL A 641 9.79 12.17 13.44
CA VAL A 641 11.13 11.56 13.43
C VAL A 641 11.68 11.45 12.00
N VAL A 642 10.81 11.17 11.03
CA VAL A 642 11.12 11.16 9.60
C VAL A 642 10.23 12.19 8.90
N SER A 643 10.86 13.11 8.17
CA SER A 643 10.19 14.09 7.33
C SER A 643 10.77 14.05 5.92
N PHE A 644 9.95 13.80 4.93
CA PHE A 644 10.37 13.69 3.55
C PHE A 644 10.98 15.00 2.99
N GLU A 645 10.57 16.16 3.51
CA GLU A 645 11.15 17.45 3.11
C GLU A 645 12.67 17.50 3.32
N ASP A 646 13.20 16.75 4.32
CA ASP A 646 14.64 16.69 4.57
C ASP A 646 15.42 15.98 3.46
N TYR A 647 14.75 15.12 2.66
CA TYR A 647 15.34 14.40 1.54
C TYR A 647 15.54 15.29 0.32
N ILE A 648 14.71 16.33 0.17
CA ILE A 648 14.79 17.30 -0.95
C ILE A 648 15.61 18.55 -0.56
N ARG A 649 15.80 18.79 0.76
CA ARG A 649 16.39 20.04 1.26
C ARG A 649 17.85 20.17 0.89
N ASP A 650 18.62 19.10 0.95
CA ASP A 650 20.05 19.07 0.61
C ASP A 650 20.32 19.28 -0.89
N ASN A 651 19.28 19.06 -1.73
CA ASN A 651 19.26 19.45 -3.15
C ASN A 651 20.42 18.89 -3.96
N GLU A 652 20.70 17.59 -3.82
CA GLU A 652 21.82 16.92 -4.48
C GLU A 652 21.65 16.82 -6.00
N ASN A 653 22.79 16.54 -6.67
CA ASN A 653 22.82 16.29 -8.10
C ASN A 653 22.14 14.97 -8.47
N LEU A 654 21.35 14.97 -9.54
CA LEU A 654 20.62 13.81 -10.08
C LEU A 654 21.17 13.31 -11.44
N GLU A 655 22.15 13.99 -12.03
CA GLU A 655 22.71 13.57 -13.32
C GLU A 655 23.69 12.41 -13.13
N ASN A 656 23.45 11.29 -13.81
CA ASN A 656 24.25 10.08 -13.73
C ASN A 656 24.43 9.59 -12.28
N GLN A 657 23.35 9.55 -11.53
CA GLN A 657 23.32 9.13 -10.13
C GLN A 657 22.40 7.91 -9.95
N ASP A 658 22.51 7.31 -8.78
CA ASP A 658 21.60 6.29 -8.28
C ASP A 658 20.30 6.99 -7.84
N LEU A 659 19.19 6.79 -8.57
CA LEU A 659 17.98 7.61 -8.44
C LEU A 659 16.82 6.85 -7.79
N VAL A 660 16.16 7.53 -6.88
CA VAL A 660 14.92 7.08 -6.25
C VAL A 660 13.76 8.00 -6.64
N ALA A 661 12.72 7.44 -7.25
CA ALA A 661 11.47 8.13 -7.46
C ALA A 661 10.51 7.83 -6.30
N TRP A 662 9.93 8.87 -5.75
CA TRP A 662 8.89 8.84 -4.72
C TRP A 662 7.57 9.22 -5.36
N VAL A 663 6.65 8.25 -5.44
CA VAL A 663 5.41 8.36 -6.21
C VAL A 663 4.23 8.43 -5.25
N THR A 664 3.38 9.44 -5.41
CA THR A 664 2.13 9.56 -4.64
C THR A 664 0.94 9.51 -5.58
N VAL A 665 0.03 8.59 -5.31
CA VAL A 665 -1.24 8.44 -6.01
C VAL A 665 -2.39 8.50 -5.01
N GLY A 666 -3.60 8.77 -5.46
CA GLY A 666 -4.75 8.79 -4.57
C GLY A 666 -5.99 9.41 -5.22
N PHE A 667 -7.00 9.59 -4.40
CA PHE A 667 -8.31 10.12 -4.82
C PHE A 667 -9.04 10.78 -3.66
N LEU A 668 -9.96 11.68 -3.99
CA LEU A 668 -10.95 12.21 -3.10
C LEU A 668 -12.15 11.26 -3.09
N HIS A 669 -12.62 10.86 -1.92
CA HIS A 669 -13.86 10.12 -1.74
C HIS A 669 -14.93 11.03 -1.13
N VAL A 670 -16.01 11.24 -1.87
CA VAL A 670 -17.24 11.86 -1.41
C VAL A 670 -18.23 10.72 -1.18
N PRO A 671 -18.50 10.31 0.07
CA PRO A 671 -19.42 9.20 0.34
C PRO A 671 -20.81 9.46 -0.20
N HIS A 672 -21.50 8.40 -0.62
CA HIS A 672 -22.83 8.43 -1.22
C HIS A 672 -23.61 7.14 -0.88
N SER A 673 -24.86 7.08 -1.25
CA SER A 673 -25.75 5.98 -0.84
C SER A 673 -25.28 4.59 -1.30
N GLU A 674 -24.57 4.55 -2.44
CA GLU A 674 -24.04 3.32 -3.03
C GLU A 674 -22.77 2.80 -2.34
N ASP A 675 -22.24 3.53 -1.35
CA ASP A 675 -21.21 3.01 -0.44
C ASP A 675 -21.80 2.06 0.64
N ILE A 676 -23.10 1.81 0.60
CA ILE A 676 -23.79 0.85 1.44
C ILE A 676 -24.02 -0.45 0.64
N PRO A 677 -23.62 -1.65 1.13
CA PRO A 677 -23.08 -1.98 2.46
C PRO A 677 -21.67 -1.53 2.69
N ASN A 678 -20.84 -1.38 1.64
CA ASN A 678 -19.49 -0.83 1.69
C ASN A 678 -19.04 -0.29 0.32
N THR A 679 -17.93 0.41 0.30
CA THR A 679 -17.35 0.99 -0.90
C THR A 679 -16.98 -0.08 -1.92
N ALA A 680 -17.44 0.07 -3.16
CA ALA A 680 -17.10 -0.84 -4.25
C ALA A 680 -15.73 -0.48 -4.87
N THR A 681 -14.96 -1.49 -5.31
CA THR A 681 -13.65 -1.30 -5.94
C THR A 681 -13.68 -0.60 -7.32
N PRO A 682 -14.69 -0.80 -8.20
CA PRO A 682 -14.77 -0.09 -9.46
C PRO A 682 -14.86 1.43 -9.26
N GLY A 683 -13.94 2.18 -9.90
CA GLY A 683 -13.86 3.63 -9.75
C GLY A 683 -12.97 4.10 -8.58
N ASN A 684 -12.67 3.23 -7.61
CA ASN A 684 -11.81 3.51 -6.45
C ASN A 684 -10.44 2.83 -6.57
N SER A 685 -9.88 2.82 -7.78
CA SER A 685 -8.56 2.26 -8.05
C SER A 685 -7.62 3.31 -8.61
N VAL A 686 -6.44 3.40 -8.03
CA VAL A 686 -5.36 4.29 -8.46
C VAL A 686 -4.03 3.55 -8.50
N GLY A 687 -3.03 4.15 -9.13
CA GLY A 687 -1.72 3.51 -9.23
C GLY A 687 -0.79 4.23 -10.20
N PHE A 688 0.24 3.52 -10.64
CA PHE A 688 1.16 4.01 -11.66
C PHE A 688 1.74 2.85 -12.46
N PHE A 689 2.27 3.19 -13.63
CA PHE A 689 2.97 2.24 -14.50
C PHE A 689 4.45 2.59 -14.58
N LEU A 690 5.30 1.56 -14.54
CA LEU A 690 6.66 1.62 -15.04
C LEU A 690 6.64 1.09 -16.47
N ARG A 691 6.93 1.93 -17.46
CA ARG A 691 6.81 1.59 -18.87
C ARG A 691 8.16 1.74 -19.57
N PRO A 692 8.59 0.76 -20.37
CA PRO A 692 9.78 0.90 -21.21
C PRO A 692 9.69 2.15 -22.08
N PHE A 693 10.79 2.87 -22.21
CA PHE A 693 10.93 4.00 -23.09
C PHE A 693 12.29 3.94 -23.79
N ASN A 694 12.31 3.33 -24.96
CA ASN A 694 13.54 2.98 -25.70
C ASN A 694 14.47 1.99 -24.95
N PHE A 695 13.98 1.28 -23.95
CA PHE A 695 14.76 0.28 -23.22
C PHE A 695 15.11 -0.92 -24.09
N PHE A 696 14.17 -1.35 -24.95
CA PHE A 696 14.33 -2.44 -25.91
C PHE A 696 14.56 -1.91 -27.31
N ASP A 697 15.06 -2.81 -28.20
CA ASP A 697 15.20 -2.52 -29.63
C ASP A 697 13.85 -2.56 -30.38
N GLU A 698 12.93 -3.38 -29.87
CA GLU A 698 11.55 -3.55 -30.35
C GLU A 698 10.70 -4.10 -29.21
N ASP A 699 9.38 -4.24 -29.40
CA ASP A 699 8.49 -4.77 -28.38
C ASP A 699 8.85 -6.22 -28.00
N PRO A 700 9.26 -6.49 -26.75
CA PRO A 700 9.70 -7.83 -26.35
C PRO A 700 8.57 -8.87 -26.36
N SER A 701 7.30 -8.45 -26.40
CA SER A 701 6.15 -9.35 -26.54
C SER A 701 6.07 -10.05 -27.90
N LEU A 702 6.93 -9.68 -28.86
CA LEU A 702 7.11 -10.44 -30.11
C LEU A 702 7.57 -11.90 -29.85
N ALA A 703 8.22 -12.18 -28.74
CA ALA A 703 8.59 -13.54 -28.33
C ALA A 703 7.39 -14.37 -27.81
N SER A 704 6.23 -13.75 -27.56
CA SER A 704 5.05 -14.44 -27.06
C SER A 704 4.42 -15.36 -28.11
N LYS A 705 4.05 -16.56 -27.68
CA LYS A 705 3.33 -17.54 -28.50
C LYS A 705 1.80 -17.34 -28.47
N SER A 706 1.29 -16.39 -27.69
CA SER A 706 -0.15 -16.12 -27.57
C SER A 706 -0.70 -15.22 -28.69
N THR A 707 -0.10 -15.31 -29.88
CA THR A 707 -0.43 -14.48 -31.06
C THR A 707 -1.36 -15.21 -32.02
N VAL A 708 -2.31 -14.47 -32.60
CA VAL A 708 -3.18 -14.91 -33.69
C VAL A 708 -3.03 -13.97 -34.86
N ILE A 709 -2.81 -14.53 -36.05
CA ILE A 709 -2.81 -13.77 -37.31
C ILE A 709 -3.82 -14.40 -38.25
N VAL A 710 -4.66 -13.58 -38.85
CA VAL A 710 -5.60 -13.99 -39.93
C VAL A 710 -5.22 -13.24 -41.20
N ARG A 711 -5.00 -13.97 -42.28
CA ARG A 711 -4.66 -13.44 -43.60
C ARG A 711 -5.60 -14.04 -44.63
N GLN A 712 -5.70 -13.42 -45.80
CA GLN A 712 -6.34 -14.05 -46.92
C GLN A 712 -5.32 -14.82 -47.77
N ASP A 713 -5.73 -15.96 -48.28
CA ASP A 713 -4.98 -16.68 -49.30
C ASP A 713 -5.18 -16.01 -50.69
N LYS A 714 -4.56 -16.57 -51.71
CA LYS A 714 -4.68 -16.08 -53.08
C LYS A 714 -6.08 -16.16 -53.64
N ALA A 715 -6.96 -16.99 -53.08
CA ALA A 715 -8.35 -17.17 -53.45
C ALA A 715 -9.31 -16.29 -52.60
N GLY A 716 -8.79 -15.52 -51.66
CA GLY A 716 -9.57 -14.68 -50.76
C GLY A 716 -10.11 -15.38 -49.52
N ASN A 717 -9.74 -16.64 -49.28
CA ASN A 717 -10.18 -17.38 -48.07
C ASN A 717 -9.37 -17.00 -46.85
N PRO A 718 -9.99 -16.95 -45.65
CA PRO A 718 -9.29 -16.65 -44.41
C PRO A 718 -8.35 -17.81 -43.98
N VAL A 719 -7.08 -17.50 -43.76
CA VAL A 719 -6.09 -18.39 -43.20
C VAL A 719 -5.72 -17.91 -41.79
N VAL A 720 -5.98 -18.75 -40.78
CA VAL A 720 -5.72 -18.46 -39.38
C VAL A 720 -4.43 -19.16 -38.94
N GLN A 721 -3.47 -18.37 -38.48
CA GLN A 721 -2.24 -18.87 -37.86
C GLN A 721 -2.28 -18.61 -36.36
N ARG A 722 -2.05 -19.67 -35.59
CA ARG A 722 -1.93 -19.63 -34.12
C ARG A 722 -0.68 -20.42 -33.68
N TRP A 723 -0.03 -19.94 -32.65
CA TRP A 723 1.11 -20.62 -32.03
C TRP A 723 0.72 -21.36 -30.74
N THR A 724 -0.43 -20.96 -30.13
CA THR A 724 -1.07 -21.69 -29.04
C THR A 724 -2.28 -22.47 -29.56
N PRO A 725 -2.64 -23.62 -28.97
CA PRO A 725 -3.84 -24.36 -29.34
C PRO A 725 -5.10 -23.48 -29.28
N ALA A 726 -5.94 -23.56 -30.32
CA ALA A 726 -7.19 -22.79 -30.40
C ALA A 726 -8.24 -23.27 -29.38
N ARG A 727 -8.13 -24.51 -28.91
CA ARG A 727 -9.01 -25.11 -27.91
C ARG A 727 -8.14 -25.86 -26.91
N VAL A 728 -8.19 -25.48 -25.69
CA VAL A 728 -7.86 -26.32 -24.56
C VAL A 728 -9.12 -27.09 -24.28
N GLY A 729 -9.05 -28.43 -24.16
CA GLY A 729 -10.21 -29.28 -23.90
C GLY A 729 -11.02 -28.73 -22.73
N HIS A 730 -12.30 -29.08 -22.66
CA HIS A 730 -13.22 -28.59 -21.63
C HIS A 730 -12.66 -28.93 -20.24
N CYS A 731 -11.89 -27.99 -19.65
CA CYS A 731 -11.61 -27.99 -18.22
C CYS A 731 -12.74 -27.24 -17.55
N VAL A 732 -13.74 -27.94 -17.13
CA VAL A 732 -14.72 -27.43 -16.18
C VAL A 732 -14.19 -27.82 -14.81
N SER A 733 -13.98 -26.84 -13.93
CA SER A 733 -13.77 -27.14 -12.52
C SER A 733 -15.08 -27.70 -11.97
N ASP A 734 -15.13 -29.00 -11.75
CA ASP A 734 -16.27 -29.67 -11.13
C ASP A 734 -16.33 -29.41 -9.62
N GLN A 735 -15.37 -28.65 -9.07
CA GLN A 735 -15.34 -28.35 -7.65
C GLN A 735 -16.15 -27.06 -7.38
N PRO A 736 -17.20 -27.12 -6.59
CA PRO A 736 -17.84 -25.91 -6.10
C PRO A 736 -16.85 -25.11 -5.26
N PHE A 737 -17.08 -23.82 -5.15
CA PHE A 737 -16.35 -22.96 -4.21
C PHE A 737 -16.34 -23.60 -2.82
N SER A 738 -15.15 -23.91 -2.32
CA SER A 738 -14.98 -24.72 -1.09
C SER A 738 -14.32 -23.96 0.05
N TYR A 739 -14.22 -22.64 -0.04
CA TYR A 739 -13.68 -21.85 1.05
C TYR A 739 -14.64 -21.94 2.25
N ASN A 740 -14.16 -22.53 3.34
CA ASN A 740 -14.94 -22.80 4.54
C ASN A 740 -14.61 -21.85 5.70
N GLY A 741 -13.81 -20.81 5.42
CA GLY A 741 -13.34 -19.88 6.44
C GLY A 741 -12.41 -20.58 7.44
N THR A 742 -11.11 -20.30 7.37
CA THR A 742 -10.15 -20.71 8.40
C THR A 742 -9.87 -19.55 9.36
N TYR A 743 -10.62 -18.47 9.23
CA TYR A 743 -10.55 -17.33 10.11
C TYR A 743 -10.94 -17.77 11.52
N ALA A 744 -9.94 -17.96 12.36
CA ALA A 744 -10.19 -18.13 13.77
C ALA A 744 -10.59 -16.76 14.34
N LEU A 745 -11.85 -16.64 14.74
CA LEU A 745 -12.26 -15.57 15.63
C LEU A 745 -11.33 -15.65 16.87
N VAL A 746 -10.42 -14.70 16.99
CA VAL A 746 -9.49 -14.62 18.13
C VAL A 746 -10.16 -13.88 19.27
#